data_f8afca7aae675587c4fe19c5e2a41b0b
#
_entry.id   f8afca7aae675587c4fe19c5e2a41b0b
#
_cell.length_a   1.000
_cell.length_b   1.000
_cell.length_c   1.000
_cell.angle_alpha   90.00
_cell.angle_beta   90.00
_cell.angle_gamma   90.00
#
_symmetry.space_group_name_H-M   'P 1'
#
loop_
_entity.id
_entity.type
_entity.pdbx_description
1 polymer ?
#
loop_
_entity_poly.entity_id
_entity_poly.type
_entity_poly.pdbx_seq_one_letter_code
_entity_poly.pdbx_strand_id
1 'polypeptide(L)'
;MLASASLLAFASSRPSRAAGEPLPAPPVTPKIPVTITQLGRARVDDYAWLHQPNWFTSLTNPSSLNPAIRRHLDEENAYCDAVLAPTASLQAELAREIAARSTDAGGDPPSPDGPWLYWSEVRPGANHPTFLRRPRNGGPDQVLADFDVLAKGRGYYRISNIREPMHSPDHSLFAWAVDETGDEHFRLYVKDLTTGVTAPAIERCFGDFAISPDSQWVFWVYRNDQSRPTKVFRRSVRGGPDVLVYEEKDPAYFLTVRRAASNGCLFVTAFNADCSETRIVSAADPTATPRLAEPRTPGLLYDLEHWGDHFVVRTNAGGAVDFKLMTAPLDDASRQAWRDWKPAATGRFIAEVRAFQSHVARLEWIDAKPMLIVSGRDGADRTVTVDEPAYALELDPEAEYASNEVRYSYQSPRTPKHWVAYSCPTGVERVLQSQTVNNFDRDRYEVLRLDAPSADGVLVPLTLLRRRGMAQPGPAILFGYGAYGDSLLDDFSPANLSLADRGFVVAKAHTRGGGERGRSWFEASLKLKKKATIADFIACAEHLVRQRLAAPGKIVAHSFSAGGILIGGALNARPELWAGAVAEAPFVDVLNTLHDATNPLVFSSFPIWGDPARPEVFDYIASYSPYENVHAAPYPAVLASAGLLDDRLGYWEAAKWVARLREKTTSGRPILLHTDMAGGHQGADSRAEVIARTARYQAFAIRAVSGIWDGAVVKA
;
A
#
# COMPACT_ATOMS: atom_id res chain seq x y z
N MET A 1 6.66 41.56 -14.57
CA MET A 1 6.09 41.11 -15.85
C MET A 1 5.63 39.71 -15.68
N LEU A 2 4.34 39.50 -15.80
CA LEU A 2 3.59 38.29 -15.58
C LEU A 2 4.03 37.20 -16.56
N ALA A 3 4.45 36.03 -16.03
CA ALA A 3 4.59 34.79 -16.79
C ALA A 3 3.44 33.87 -16.38
N SER A 4 2.47 33.76 -17.27
CA SER A 4 1.30 32.92 -17.16
C SER A 4 1.68 31.47 -17.19
N ALA A 5 1.36 30.74 -16.14
CA ALA A 5 1.39 29.28 -16.13
C ALA A 5 0.22 28.75 -16.99
N SER A 6 0.54 28.14 -18.10
CA SER A 6 -0.42 27.44 -18.96
C SER A 6 -0.83 26.12 -18.31
N LEU A 7 -1.95 26.15 -17.60
CA LEU A 7 -2.73 24.93 -17.29
C LEU A 7 -3.28 24.42 -18.63
N LEU A 8 -2.70 23.38 -19.16
CA LEU A 8 -3.28 22.63 -20.29
C LEU A 8 -4.56 21.93 -19.80
N ALA A 9 -5.67 22.62 -20.03
CA ALA A 9 -7.00 22.10 -19.88
C ALA A 9 -7.27 21.09 -21.01
N PHE A 10 -7.20 19.80 -20.73
CA PHE A 10 -7.97 18.80 -21.47
C PHE A 10 -9.42 18.84 -20.97
N ALA A 11 -10.08 19.95 -21.20
CA ALA A 11 -11.53 20.04 -21.13
C ALA A 11 -12.07 19.92 -22.54
N SER A 12 -12.37 18.69 -22.97
CA SER A 12 -13.39 18.51 -23.98
C SER A 12 -14.70 19.01 -23.36
N SER A 13 -15.14 20.18 -23.76
CA SER A 13 -16.42 20.77 -23.34
C SER A 13 -17.57 19.90 -23.85
N ARG A 14 -17.89 18.82 -23.12
CA ARG A 14 -19.18 18.18 -23.24
C ARG A 14 -20.20 19.04 -22.49
N PRO A 15 -21.40 19.27 -23.06
CA PRO A 15 -22.42 20.08 -22.42
C PRO A 15 -22.76 19.50 -21.03
N SER A 16 -22.82 20.36 -20.02
CA SER A 16 -23.33 19.99 -18.70
C SER A 16 -24.77 19.55 -18.87
N ARG A 17 -25.09 18.38 -18.35
CA ARG A 17 -26.43 17.80 -18.42
C ARG A 17 -27.42 18.65 -17.61
N ALA A 18 -28.61 18.86 -18.13
CA ALA A 18 -29.64 19.62 -17.45
C ALA A 18 -30.18 18.84 -16.24
N ALA A 19 -30.58 19.57 -15.18
CA ALA A 19 -31.22 18.98 -14.01
C ALA A 19 -32.53 18.28 -14.44
N GLY A 20 -32.73 17.02 -14.01
CA GLY A 20 -33.92 16.23 -14.33
C GLY A 20 -33.79 15.31 -15.55
N GLU A 21 -32.68 15.34 -16.27
CA GLU A 21 -32.45 14.36 -17.33
C GLU A 21 -32.16 12.96 -16.75
N PRO A 22 -32.75 11.87 -17.30
CA PRO A 22 -32.49 10.51 -16.83
C PRO A 22 -31.03 10.12 -17.03
N LEU A 23 -30.45 9.28 -16.16
CA LEU A 23 -29.07 8.76 -16.34
C LEU A 23 -28.90 8.18 -17.76
N PRO A 24 -27.70 8.29 -18.38
CA PRO A 24 -27.42 7.58 -19.61
C PRO A 24 -27.60 6.09 -19.38
N ALA A 25 -27.98 5.37 -20.41
CA ALA A 25 -28.03 3.91 -20.33
C ALA A 25 -26.60 3.36 -20.17
N PRO A 26 -26.38 2.41 -19.25
CA PRO A 26 -25.07 1.78 -19.11
C PRO A 26 -24.74 0.94 -20.35
N PRO A 27 -23.45 0.74 -20.65
CA PRO A 27 -23.03 -0.22 -21.67
C PRO A 27 -23.60 -1.61 -21.36
N VAL A 28 -24.01 -2.32 -22.39
CA VAL A 28 -24.47 -3.70 -22.26
C VAL A 28 -23.27 -4.62 -22.43
N THR A 29 -22.87 -5.29 -21.36
CA THR A 29 -21.80 -6.30 -21.44
C THR A 29 -22.36 -7.59 -22.06
N PRO A 30 -21.88 -8.04 -23.22
CA PRO A 30 -22.35 -9.28 -23.85
C PRO A 30 -22.13 -10.49 -22.95
N LYS A 31 -23.14 -11.34 -22.84
CA LYS A 31 -23.03 -12.63 -22.16
C LYS A 31 -22.53 -13.68 -23.14
N ILE A 32 -21.36 -14.23 -22.86
CA ILE A 32 -20.75 -15.34 -23.60
C ILE A 32 -20.48 -16.44 -22.59
N PRO A 33 -21.46 -17.31 -22.32
CA PRO A 33 -21.37 -18.26 -21.22
C PRO A 33 -20.28 -19.30 -21.46
N VAL A 34 -19.39 -19.43 -20.47
CA VAL A 34 -18.36 -20.47 -20.43
C VAL A 34 -18.63 -21.36 -19.23
N THR A 35 -18.80 -22.68 -19.48
CA THR A 35 -18.90 -23.65 -18.39
C THR A 35 -17.51 -24.02 -17.91
N ILE A 36 -17.23 -23.72 -16.66
CA ILE A 36 -15.97 -24.04 -15.98
C ILE A 36 -16.25 -25.21 -15.04
N THR A 37 -15.58 -26.36 -15.27
CA THR A 37 -15.69 -27.51 -14.39
C THR A 37 -14.39 -27.72 -13.63
N GLN A 38 -14.45 -27.65 -12.31
CA GLN A 38 -13.30 -27.80 -11.42
C GLN A 38 -13.70 -28.68 -10.23
N LEU A 39 -12.90 -29.69 -9.90
CA LEU A 39 -13.16 -30.64 -8.80
C LEU A 39 -14.58 -31.25 -8.84
N GLY A 40 -15.10 -31.54 -10.06
CA GLY A 40 -16.46 -32.07 -10.24
C GLY A 40 -17.58 -31.06 -10.04
N ARG A 41 -17.29 -29.77 -9.85
CA ARG A 41 -18.24 -28.68 -9.71
C ARG A 41 -18.30 -27.87 -10.99
N ALA A 42 -19.48 -27.76 -11.60
CA ALA A 42 -19.72 -26.94 -12.78
C ALA A 42 -20.28 -25.58 -12.37
N ARG A 43 -19.73 -24.51 -12.96
CA ARG A 43 -20.23 -23.14 -12.83
C ARG A 43 -20.20 -22.45 -14.19
N VAL A 44 -21.08 -21.48 -14.40
CA VAL A 44 -21.13 -20.72 -15.64
C VAL A 44 -20.62 -19.31 -15.38
N ASP A 45 -19.66 -18.89 -16.21
CA ASP A 45 -19.14 -17.53 -16.22
C ASP A 45 -19.53 -16.85 -17.53
N ASP A 46 -20.52 -15.96 -17.48
CA ASP A 46 -21.04 -15.24 -18.66
C ASP A 46 -20.06 -14.15 -19.16
N TYR A 47 -19.11 -13.75 -18.34
CA TYR A 47 -18.20 -12.64 -18.60
C TYR A 47 -16.73 -13.06 -18.65
N ALA A 48 -16.45 -14.36 -18.75
CA ALA A 48 -15.09 -14.90 -18.86
C ALA A 48 -14.29 -14.28 -20.03
N TRP A 49 -14.98 -13.88 -21.10
CA TRP A 49 -14.38 -13.27 -22.30
C TRP A 49 -13.65 -11.95 -22.04
N LEU A 50 -13.94 -11.26 -20.93
CA LEU A 50 -13.23 -10.04 -20.50
C LEU A 50 -11.80 -10.33 -20.03
N HIS A 51 -11.50 -11.57 -19.66
CA HIS A 51 -10.14 -12.02 -19.33
C HIS A 51 -9.46 -12.52 -20.63
N GLN A 52 -8.50 -11.73 -21.13
CA GLN A 52 -7.72 -12.12 -22.30
C GLN A 52 -6.68 -13.21 -21.93
N PRO A 53 -6.62 -14.37 -22.65
CA PRO A 53 -5.72 -15.46 -22.27
C PRO A 53 -4.23 -15.07 -22.17
N ASN A 54 -3.74 -14.19 -23.05
CA ASN A 54 -2.35 -13.72 -23.05
C ASN A 54 -2.25 -12.29 -22.48
N TRP A 55 -2.92 -12.02 -21.38
CA TRP A 55 -3.04 -10.70 -20.81
C TRP A 55 -1.71 -10.05 -20.44
N PHE A 56 -0.67 -10.82 -20.06
CA PHE A 56 0.68 -10.29 -19.82
C PHE A 56 1.28 -9.57 -21.04
N THR A 57 0.92 -9.98 -22.27
CA THR A 57 1.36 -9.28 -23.47
C THR A 57 0.80 -7.86 -23.52
N SER A 58 -0.40 -7.63 -23.00
CA SER A 58 -0.99 -6.28 -22.98
C SER A 58 -0.39 -5.36 -21.91
N LEU A 59 0.32 -5.88 -20.92
CA LEU A 59 1.06 -5.04 -19.96
C LEU A 59 2.19 -4.28 -20.65
N THR A 60 2.98 -4.98 -21.47
CA THR A 60 4.10 -4.38 -22.20
C THR A 60 3.73 -3.82 -23.56
N ASN A 61 2.61 -4.30 -24.15
CA ASN A 61 2.07 -3.85 -25.44
C ASN A 61 0.55 -3.67 -25.34
N PRO A 62 0.06 -2.54 -24.82
CA PRO A 62 -1.38 -2.27 -24.69
C PRO A 62 -2.19 -2.36 -25.99
N SER A 63 -1.53 -2.25 -27.16
CA SER A 63 -2.20 -2.41 -28.45
C SER A 63 -2.56 -3.86 -28.79
N SER A 64 -2.01 -4.85 -28.07
CA SER A 64 -2.35 -6.27 -28.20
C SER A 64 -3.66 -6.65 -27.50
N LEU A 65 -4.26 -5.75 -26.75
CA LEU A 65 -5.56 -5.98 -26.11
C LEU A 65 -6.62 -6.26 -27.18
N ASN A 66 -7.43 -7.29 -26.94
CA ASN A 66 -8.52 -7.65 -27.84
C ASN A 66 -9.41 -6.42 -28.13
N PRO A 67 -9.65 -6.08 -29.42
CA PRO A 67 -10.41 -4.88 -29.79
C PRO A 67 -11.83 -4.82 -29.20
N ALA A 68 -12.49 -5.96 -28.96
CA ALA A 68 -13.80 -5.99 -28.32
C ALA A 68 -13.73 -5.63 -26.84
N ILE A 69 -12.69 -6.11 -26.12
CA ILE A 69 -12.43 -5.75 -24.74
C ILE A 69 -12.09 -4.26 -24.67
N ARG A 70 -11.16 -3.79 -25.52
CA ARG A 70 -10.77 -2.38 -25.58
C ARG A 70 -11.98 -1.47 -25.73
N ARG A 71 -12.82 -1.76 -26.71
CA ARG A 71 -14.04 -0.98 -26.96
C ARG A 71 -14.96 -0.97 -25.75
N HIS A 72 -15.15 -2.13 -25.11
CA HIS A 72 -16.01 -2.23 -23.92
C HIS A 72 -15.48 -1.37 -22.77
N LEU A 73 -14.17 -1.40 -22.50
CA LEU A 73 -13.56 -0.56 -21.44
C LEU A 73 -13.66 0.94 -21.78
N ASP A 74 -13.49 1.32 -23.05
CA ASP A 74 -13.65 2.71 -23.49
C ASP A 74 -15.12 3.18 -23.34
N GLU A 75 -16.11 2.32 -23.66
CA GLU A 75 -17.54 2.59 -23.45
C GLU A 75 -17.88 2.73 -21.94
N GLU A 76 -17.30 1.89 -21.08
CA GLU A 76 -17.43 1.96 -19.63
C GLU A 76 -16.87 3.26 -19.07
N ASN A 77 -15.69 3.66 -19.51
CA ASN A 77 -15.08 4.94 -19.14
C ASN A 77 -15.98 6.12 -19.57
N ALA A 78 -16.47 6.10 -20.80
CA ALA A 78 -17.37 7.14 -21.30
C ALA A 78 -18.69 7.22 -20.51
N TYR A 79 -19.24 6.07 -20.13
CA TYR A 79 -20.43 6.01 -19.27
C TYR A 79 -20.16 6.55 -17.87
N CYS A 80 -19.05 6.12 -17.25
CA CYS A 80 -18.63 6.60 -15.93
C CYS A 80 -18.46 8.13 -15.92
N ASP A 81 -17.78 8.68 -16.94
CA ASP A 81 -17.59 10.13 -17.08
C ASP A 81 -18.91 10.86 -17.26
N ALA A 82 -19.83 10.33 -18.07
CA ALA A 82 -21.14 10.94 -18.29
C ALA A 82 -22.01 10.95 -17.02
N VAL A 83 -21.96 9.89 -16.21
CA VAL A 83 -22.68 9.83 -14.92
C VAL A 83 -22.07 10.77 -13.90
N LEU A 84 -20.74 10.93 -13.88
CA LEU A 84 -20.04 11.80 -12.94
C LEU A 84 -19.91 13.25 -13.42
N ALA A 85 -20.24 13.57 -14.68
CA ALA A 85 -20.15 14.93 -15.23
C ALA A 85 -20.84 16.02 -14.37
N PRO A 86 -22.04 15.78 -13.77
CA PRO A 86 -22.65 16.76 -12.88
C PRO A 86 -21.86 17.06 -11.60
N THR A 87 -20.84 16.25 -11.27
CA THR A 87 -19.95 16.49 -10.12
C THR A 87 -18.66 17.24 -10.49
N ALA A 88 -18.47 17.66 -11.73
CA ALA A 88 -17.21 18.24 -12.19
C ALA A 88 -16.78 19.48 -11.37
N SER A 89 -17.73 20.37 -11.04
CA SER A 89 -17.45 21.52 -10.20
C SER A 89 -17.04 21.13 -8.77
N LEU A 90 -17.70 20.13 -8.20
CA LEU A 90 -17.38 19.58 -6.87
C LEU A 90 -16.00 18.88 -6.90
N GLN A 91 -15.70 18.11 -7.95
CA GLN A 91 -14.37 17.51 -8.12
C GLN A 91 -13.28 18.58 -8.17
N ALA A 92 -13.48 19.65 -8.96
CA ALA A 92 -12.53 20.75 -9.05
C ALA A 92 -12.39 21.51 -7.71
N GLU A 93 -13.47 21.67 -6.94
CA GLU A 93 -13.44 22.27 -5.61
C GLU A 93 -12.64 21.39 -4.63
N LEU A 94 -12.96 20.10 -4.54
CA LEU A 94 -12.25 19.14 -3.68
C LEU A 94 -10.76 19.06 -4.04
N ALA A 95 -10.42 19.01 -5.33
CA ALA A 95 -9.04 18.99 -5.78
C ALA A 95 -8.29 20.25 -5.34
N ARG A 96 -8.90 21.43 -5.47
CA ARG A 96 -8.31 22.69 -4.99
C ARG A 96 -8.14 22.73 -3.47
N GLU A 97 -9.11 22.23 -2.70
CA GLU A 97 -9.04 22.15 -1.23
C GLU A 97 -7.90 21.22 -0.78
N ILE A 98 -7.81 20.02 -1.39
CA ILE A 98 -6.76 19.05 -1.09
C ILE A 98 -5.39 19.64 -1.43
N ALA A 99 -5.24 20.22 -2.63
CA ALA A 99 -4.00 20.85 -3.07
C ALA A 99 -3.60 22.03 -2.16
N ALA A 100 -4.56 22.88 -1.79
CA ALA A 100 -4.29 24.05 -0.96
C ALA A 100 -3.87 23.71 0.47
N ARG A 101 -4.30 22.57 1.00
CA ARG A 101 -3.88 22.05 2.32
C ARG A 101 -2.57 21.27 2.25
N SER A 102 -2.27 20.69 1.10
CA SER A 102 -1.02 20.00 0.87
C SER A 102 0.04 21.04 0.56
N THR A 103 0.99 21.29 1.46
CA THR A 103 2.08 22.24 1.17
C THR A 103 2.90 21.81 -0.02
N ASP A 104 3.14 22.73 -0.94
CA ASP A 104 4.01 22.51 -2.11
C ASP A 104 5.50 22.47 -1.74
N ALA A 105 5.85 22.84 -0.51
CA ALA A 105 7.20 22.80 0.03
C ALA A 105 7.20 21.89 1.26
N GLY A 106 7.40 20.61 1.04
CA GLY A 106 7.52 19.63 2.11
C GLY A 106 8.50 18.56 1.72
N GLY A 107 9.48 18.31 2.57
CA GLY A 107 10.42 17.21 2.48
C GLY A 107 10.70 16.70 3.86
N ASP A 108 11.43 15.60 3.95
CA ASP A 108 11.92 15.11 5.21
C ASP A 108 13.00 16.06 5.76
N PRO A 109 13.12 16.21 7.07
CA PRO A 109 14.22 16.98 7.64
C PRO A 109 15.56 16.33 7.29
N PRO A 110 16.61 17.13 7.02
CA PRO A 110 17.91 16.59 6.69
C PRO A 110 18.40 15.53 7.69
N SER A 111 18.67 14.31 7.21
CA SER A 111 19.16 13.19 8.01
C SER A 111 20.68 13.07 7.89
N PRO A 112 21.43 13.04 9.01
CA PRO A 112 22.87 12.91 8.98
C PRO A 112 23.30 11.47 8.64
N ASP A 113 24.26 11.34 7.71
CA ASP A 113 25.04 10.11 7.53
C ASP A 113 26.47 10.48 7.13
N GLY A 114 27.45 10.10 7.96
CA GLY A 114 28.85 10.44 7.80
C GLY A 114 29.06 11.96 7.70
N PRO A 115 29.76 12.45 6.65
CA PRO A 115 30.05 13.87 6.47
C PRO A 115 28.91 14.66 5.85
N TRP A 116 27.74 14.04 5.59
CA TRP A 116 26.64 14.63 4.84
C TRP A 116 25.34 14.70 5.64
N LEU A 117 24.46 15.58 5.19
CA LEU A 117 23.03 15.61 5.49
C LEU A 117 22.28 15.27 4.21
N TYR A 118 21.33 14.35 4.27
CA TYR A 118 20.51 13.90 3.14
C TYR A 118 19.04 14.20 3.38
N TRP A 119 18.30 14.59 2.36
CA TRP A 119 16.84 14.76 2.42
C TRP A 119 16.22 14.68 1.04
N SER A 120 14.92 14.52 1.01
CA SER A 120 14.10 14.73 -0.18
C SER A 120 13.19 15.94 0.02
N GLU A 121 12.83 16.59 -1.06
CA GLU A 121 11.84 17.68 -1.05
C GLU A 121 11.00 17.65 -2.32
N VAL A 122 9.72 18.03 -2.21
CA VAL A 122 8.88 18.32 -3.36
C VAL A 122 8.82 19.83 -3.51
N ARG A 123 9.31 20.37 -4.64
CA ARG A 123 9.31 21.82 -4.92
C ARG A 123 7.91 22.31 -5.25
N PRO A 124 7.61 23.58 -5.04
CA PRO A 124 6.33 24.17 -5.44
C PRO A 124 6.02 23.89 -6.90
N GLY A 125 4.86 23.28 -7.17
CA GLY A 125 4.41 22.95 -8.53
C GLY A 125 5.04 21.69 -9.15
N ALA A 126 5.96 21.01 -8.44
CA ALA A 126 6.55 19.74 -8.88
C ALA A 126 5.61 18.56 -8.61
N ASN A 127 5.68 17.54 -9.46
CA ASN A 127 4.95 16.27 -9.29
C ASN A 127 5.79 15.20 -8.58
N HIS A 128 7.11 15.31 -8.66
CA HIS A 128 8.05 14.32 -8.14
C HIS A 128 9.07 14.97 -7.20
N PRO A 129 9.69 14.20 -6.26
CA PRO A 129 10.66 14.72 -5.33
C PRO A 129 12.02 15.02 -6.00
N THR A 130 12.78 15.87 -5.34
CA THR A 130 14.22 16.07 -5.59
C THR A 130 14.98 15.56 -4.38
N PHE A 131 15.98 14.72 -4.60
CA PHE A 131 16.88 14.22 -3.57
C PHE A 131 18.13 15.08 -3.52
N LEU A 132 18.53 15.48 -2.31
CA LEU A 132 19.61 16.42 -2.07
C LEU A 132 20.54 15.92 -0.95
N ARG A 133 21.75 16.47 -0.94
CA ARG A 133 22.65 16.39 0.20
C ARG A 133 23.39 17.72 0.41
N ARG A 134 23.90 17.90 1.61
CA ARG A 134 24.75 19.04 2.00
C ARG A 134 25.86 18.58 2.93
N PRO A 135 27.09 19.17 2.88
CA PRO A 135 28.09 18.88 3.89
C PRO A 135 27.57 19.18 5.32
N ARG A 136 27.80 18.26 6.26
CA ARG A 136 27.27 18.34 7.64
C ARG A 136 27.77 19.59 8.39
N ASN A 137 28.96 20.08 8.04
CA ASN A 137 29.57 21.29 8.61
C ASN A 137 29.22 22.58 7.82
N GLY A 138 28.25 22.53 6.93
CA GLY A 138 27.80 23.65 6.10
C GLY A 138 28.41 23.66 4.70
N GLY A 139 27.72 24.29 3.77
CA GLY A 139 28.09 24.38 2.36
C GLY A 139 26.84 24.39 1.46
N PRO A 140 27.02 24.43 0.12
CA PRO A 140 25.93 24.43 -0.82
C PRO A 140 25.22 23.09 -0.90
N ASP A 141 23.93 23.12 -1.23
CA ASP A 141 23.15 21.95 -1.55
C ASP A 141 23.60 21.31 -2.86
N GLN A 142 23.66 20.00 -2.88
CA GLN A 142 23.99 19.19 -4.05
C GLN A 142 22.76 18.35 -4.43
N VAL A 143 22.30 18.49 -5.67
CA VAL A 143 21.20 17.68 -6.21
C VAL A 143 21.76 16.31 -6.59
N LEU A 144 21.25 15.27 -5.94
CA LEU A 144 21.56 13.87 -6.25
C LEU A 144 20.75 13.41 -7.46
N ALA A 145 19.44 13.58 -7.40
CA ALA A 145 18.51 13.35 -8.50
C ALA A 145 17.31 14.30 -8.39
N ASP A 146 16.89 14.87 -9.51
CA ASP A 146 15.68 15.66 -9.65
C ASP A 146 14.70 14.84 -10.50
N PHE A 147 13.74 14.20 -9.84
CA PHE A 147 12.83 13.27 -10.52
C PHE A 147 11.82 14.00 -11.41
N ASP A 148 11.50 15.25 -11.12
CA ASP A 148 10.66 16.06 -12.02
C ASP A 148 11.36 16.35 -13.35
N VAL A 149 12.68 16.58 -13.31
CA VAL A 149 13.52 16.73 -14.51
C VAL A 149 13.66 15.40 -15.25
N LEU A 150 13.88 14.29 -14.53
CA LEU A 150 14.03 12.95 -15.11
C LEU A 150 12.71 12.42 -15.72
N ALA A 151 11.56 12.79 -15.17
CA ALA A 151 10.24 12.43 -15.67
C ALA A 151 9.83 13.23 -16.94
N LYS A 152 10.53 14.33 -17.23
CA LYS A 152 10.12 15.24 -18.32
C LYS A 152 10.08 14.56 -19.68
N GLY A 153 8.92 14.63 -20.33
CA GLY A 153 8.69 14.05 -21.65
C GLY A 153 8.36 12.54 -21.63
N ARG A 154 8.18 11.97 -20.44
CA ARG A 154 7.73 10.58 -20.26
C ARG A 154 6.23 10.55 -19.98
N GLY A 155 5.56 9.51 -20.45
CA GLY A 155 4.12 9.33 -20.19
C GLY A 155 3.79 8.80 -18.82
N TYR A 156 4.76 8.13 -18.17
CA TYR A 156 4.70 7.59 -16.82
C TYR A 156 6.08 7.62 -16.19
N TYR A 157 6.19 7.92 -14.90
CA TYR A 157 7.48 7.94 -14.21
C TYR A 157 7.28 7.80 -12.69
N ARG A 158 7.47 6.61 -12.17
CA ARG A 158 7.25 6.31 -10.76
C ARG A 158 8.48 5.74 -10.09
N ILE A 159 8.90 6.36 -9.00
CA ILE A 159 9.96 5.83 -8.13
C ILE A 159 9.44 4.55 -7.46
N SER A 160 10.32 3.54 -7.33
CA SER A 160 9.98 2.31 -6.62
C SER A 160 9.53 2.60 -5.19
N ASN A 161 8.43 1.97 -4.81
CA ASN A 161 7.96 1.95 -3.43
C ASN A 161 8.45 0.70 -2.65
N ILE A 162 9.25 -0.15 -3.31
CA ILE A 162 9.86 -1.34 -2.69
C ILE A 162 11.17 -0.96 -2.02
N ARG A 163 11.98 -0.14 -2.71
CA ARG A 163 13.22 0.43 -2.20
C ARG A 163 13.33 1.89 -2.56
N GLU A 164 13.49 2.74 -1.56
CA GLU A 164 13.76 4.15 -1.77
C GLU A 164 15.14 4.39 -2.41
N PRO A 165 15.31 5.51 -3.12
CA PRO A 165 16.62 5.94 -3.60
C PRO A 165 17.62 6.04 -2.46
N MET A 166 18.84 5.53 -2.66
CA MET A 166 19.86 5.49 -1.60
C MET A 166 21.24 5.90 -2.08
N HIS A 167 22.06 6.40 -1.17
CA HIS A 167 23.49 6.63 -1.38
C HIS A 167 24.33 5.42 -0.96
N SER A 168 25.55 5.34 -1.50
CA SER A 168 26.54 4.33 -1.08
C SER A 168 27.14 4.65 0.30
N PRO A 169 27.68 3.64 1.02
CA PRO A 169 28.35 3.85 2.30
C PRO A 169 29.52 4.84 2.28
N ASP A 170 30.24 4.95 1.15
CA ASP A 170 31.31 5.91 0.95
C ASP A 170 30.84 7.26 0.42
N HIS A 171 29.51 7.44 0.26
CA HIS A 171 28.86 8.66 -0.23
C HIS A 171 29.23 9.06 -1.66
N SER A 172 29.87 8.19 -2.44
CA SER A 172 30.32 8.46 -3.81
C SER A 172 29.25 8.16 -4.87
N LEU A 173 28.22 7.37 -4.54
CA LEU A 173 27.20 6.92 -5.46
C LEU A 173 25.80 7.28 -4.97
N PHE A 174 24.85 7.37 -5.92
CA PHE A 174 23.42 7.45 -5.66
C PHE A 174 22.66 6.49 -6.59
N ALA A 175 21.81 5.64 -6.05
CA ALA A 175 21.06 4.64 -6.81
C ALA A 175 19.56 4.78 -6.60
N TRP A 176 18.78 4.53 -7.65
CA TRP A 176 17.32 4.56 -7.63
C TRP A 176 16.71 3.64 -8.67
N ALA A 177 15.53 3.12 -8.40
CA ALA A 177 14.74 2.34 -9.34
C ALA A 177 13.45 3.07 -9.70
N VAL A 178 13.09 3.07 -11.00
CA VAL A 178 11.88 3.73 -11.52
C VAL A 178 11.15 2.84 -12.52
N ASP A 179 9.83 2.90 -12.48
CA ASP A 179 8.94 2.41 -13.52
C ASP A 179 8.64 3.57 -14.47
N GLU A 180 8.92 3.36 -15.75
CA GLU A 180 8.74 4.35 -16.81
C GLU A 180 7.56 4.03 -17.74
N THR A 181 6.83 2.95 -17.46
CA THR A 181 5.81 2.38 -18.34
C THR A 181 4.47 2.14 -17.66
N GLY A 182 4.44 2.04 -16.34
CA GLY A 182 3.23 1.80 -15.54
C GLY A 182 2.94 0.32 -15.26
N ASP A 183 3.80 -0.59 -15.72
CA ASP A 183 3.67 -2.05 -15.58
C ASP A 183 4.52 -2.63 -14.44
N GLU A 184 5.03 -1.77 -13.57
CA GLU A 184 5.91 -2.09 -12.44
C GLU A 184 7.21 -2.82 -12.85
N HIS A 185 7.67 -2.68 -14.11
CA HIS A 185 8.99 -3.09 -14.56
C HIS A 185 9.98 -1.96 -14.30
N PHE A 186 10.71 -2.08 -13.21
CA PHE A 186 11.64 -1.04 -12.80
C PHE A 186 12.97 -1.12 -13.54
N ARG A 187 13.53 0.06 -13.83
CA ARG A 187 14.90 0.28 -14.26
C ARG A 187 15.69 0.81 -13.09
N LEU A 188 16.83 0.17 -12.79
CA LEU A 188 17.71 0.60 -11.71
C LEU A 188 18.87 1.40 -12.30
N TYR A 189 19.08 2.59 -11.78
CA TYR A 189 20.15 3.51 -12.14
C TYR A 189 21.13 3.68 -10.99
N VAL A 190 22.41 3.84 -11.33
CA VAL A 190 23.50 4.17 -10.40
C VAL A 190 24.26 5.37 -10.95
N LYS A 191 24.31 6.45 -10.19
CA LYS A 191 25.02 7.69 -10.52
C LYS A 191 26.26 7.82 -9.68
N ASP A 192 27.41 8.06 -10.31
CA ASP A 192 28.63 8.49 -9.67
C ASP A 192 28.52 9.99 -9.35
N LEU A 193 28.58 10.33 -8.07
CA LEU A 193 28.40 11.70 -7.58
C LEU A 193 29.66 12.56 -7.75
N THR A 194 30.82 11.92 -7.99
CA THR A 194 32.09 12.62 -8.23
C THR A 194 32.16 13.10 -9.67
N THR A 195 31.79 12.23 -10.62
CA THR A 195 31.84 12.54 -12.06
C THR A 195 30.53 13.08 -12.61
N GLY A 196 29.39 12.85 -11.91
CA GLY A 196 28.04 13.15 -12.37
C GLY A 196 27.50 12.16 -13.39
N VAL A 197 28.25 11.14 -13.75
CA VAL A 197 27.87 10.15 -14.78
C VAL A 197 26.91 9.13 -14.17
N THR A 198 25.80 8.86 -14.89
CA THR A 198 24.90 7.76 -14.57
C THR A 198 25.26 6.56 -15.45
N ALA A 199 25.49 5.40 -14.82
CA ALA A 199 25.74 4.16 -15.53
C ALA A 199 24.53 3.72 -16.37
N PRO A 200 24.70 2.89 -17.42
CA PRO A 200 23.60 2.30 -18.15
C PRO A 200 22.61 1.57 -17.20
N ALA A 201 21.32 1.76 -17.45
CA ALA A 201 20.28 1.18 -16.62
C ALA A 201 20.39 -0.34 -16.51
N ILE A 202 20.04 -0.86 -15.34
CA ILE A 202 19.84 -2.28 -15.12
C ILE A 202 18.34 -2.54 -15.38
N GLU A 203 18.06 -3.27 -16.44
CA GLU A 203 16.72 -3.59 -16.87
C GLU A 203 16.12 -4.71 -16.01
N ARG A 204 14.77 -4.77 -15.93
CA ARG A 204 14.05 -5.86 -15.28
C ARG A 204 14.32 -6.00 -13.78
N CYS A 205 14.63 -4.91 -13.12
CA CYS A 205 14.68 -4.86 -11.66
C CYS A 205 13.27 -4.97 -11.09
N PHE A 206 13.11 -5.69 -9.99
CA PHE A 206 11.86 -5.77 -9.22
C PHE A 206 11.58 -4.48 -8.42
N GLY A 207 12.53 -3.53 -8.46
CA GLY A 207 12.47 -2.32 -7.64
C GLY A 207 13.19 -2.45 -6.30
N ASP A 208 13.79 -3.62 -6.01
CA ASP A 208 14.54 -3.86 -4.78
C ASP A 208 16.03 -4.04 -5.09
N PHE A 209 16.87 -3.32 -4.36
CA PHE A 209 18.33 -3.29 -4.57
C PHE A 209 19.06 -2.83 -3.30
N ALA A 210 20.38 -3.08 -3.27
CA ALA A 210 21.28 -2.59 -2.22
C ALA A 210 22.69 -2.37 -2.77
N ILE A 211 23.36 -1.30 -2.34
CA ILE A 211 24.78 -1.09 -2.62
C ILE A 211 25.60 -1.82 -1.56
N SER A 212 26.64 -2.54 -1.97
CA SER A 212 27.53 -3.27 -1.05
C SER A 212 28.24 -2.35 -0.06
N PRO A 213 28.66 -2.88 1.11
CA PRO A 213 29.36 -2.09 2.11
C PRO A 213 30.68 -1.43 1.62
N ASP A 214 31.36 -2.06 0.67
CA ASP A 214 32.57 -1.53 0.02
C ASP A 214 32.28 -0.56 -1.13
N SER A 215 30.98 -0.27 -1.41
CA SER A 215 30.52 0.61 -2.50
C SER A 215 30.97 0.19 -3.92
N GLN A 216 31.37 -1.08 -4.12
CA GLN A 216 31.87 -1.56 -5.42
C GLN A 216 30.81 -2.33 -6.22
N TRP A 217 29.73 -2.79 -5.56
CA TRP A 217 28.73 -3.64 -6.15
C TRP A 217 27.32 -3.11 -5.85
N VAL A 218 26.43 -3.22 -6.85
CA VAL A 218 24.99 -3.13 -6.63
C VAL A 218 24.40 -4.54 -6.72
N PHE A 219 23.68 -4.94 -5.65
CA PHE A 219 22.86 -6.14 -5.59
C PHE A 219 21.44 -5.76 -5.95
N TRP A 220 20.78 -6.56 -6.78
CA TRP A 220 19.45 -6.23 -7.25
C TRP A 220 18.63 -7.48 -7.51
N VAL A 221 17.31 -7.34 -7.32
CA VAL A 221 16.35 -8.42 -7.50
C VAL A 221 15.82 -8.39 -8.93
N TYR A 222 15.98 -9.50 -9.64
CA TYR A 222 15.53 -9.68 -11.01
C TYR A 222 14.05 -10.07 -11.05
N ARG A 223 13.29 -9.45 -11.94
CA ARG A 223 11.91 -9.74 -12.27
C ARG A 223 11.83 -10.55 -13.56
N ASN A 224 11.21 -11.72 -13.49
CA ASN A 224 11.03 -12.59 -14.66
C ASN A 224 9.84 -12.13 -15.52
N ASP A 225 9.59 -12.84 -16.67
CA ASP A 225 8.50 -12.51 -17.58
C ASP A 225 7.09 -12.65 -16.96
N GLN A 226 6.98 -13.36 -15.85
CA GLN A 226 5.75 -13.49 -15.05
C GLN A 226 5.70 -12.50 -13.89
N SER A 227 6.43 -11.40 -13.97
CA SER A 227 6.48 -10.36 -12.94
C SER A 227 6.93 -10.84 -11.54
N ARG A 228 7.69 -11.95 -11.45
CA ARG A 228 8.13 -12.51 -10.18
C ARG A 228 9.58 -12.17 -9.84
N PRO A 229 9.89 -11.86 -8.57
CA PRO A 229 11.28 -11.72 -8.09
C PRO A 229 11.88 -13.11 -7.89
N THR A 230 12.67 -13.58 -8.85
CA THR A 230 13.17 -14.96 -8.85
C THR A 230 14.68 -15.10 -8.67
N LYS A 231 15.45 -14.03 -8.87
CA LYS A 231 16.91 -14.07 -8.77
C LYS A 231 17.45 -12.82 -8.10
N VAL A 232 18.56 -12.97 -7.41
CA VAL A 232 19.39 -11.85 -6.97
C VAL A 232 20.67 -11.89 -7.78
N PHE A 233 20.96 -10.79 -8.45
CA PHE A 233 22.23 -10.56 -9.14
C PHE A 233 23.08 -9.53 -8.40
N ARG A 234 24.39 -9.53 -8.67
CA ARG A 234 25.24 -8.37 -8.40
C ARG A 234 25.90 -7.89 -9.70
N ARG A 235 26.10 -6.59 -9.81
CA ARG A 235 26.82 -5.94 -10.90
C ARG A 235 27.83 -4.95 -10.29
N SER A 236 29.01 -4.82 -10.89
CA SER A 236 29.90 -3.74 -10.50
C SER A 236 29.24 -2.38 -10.74
N VAL A 237 29.37 -1.45 -9.81
CA VAL A 237 28.87 -0.08 -9.94
C VAL A 237 29.50 0.67 -11.13
N ARG A 238 30.62 0.19 -11.63
CA ARG A 238 31.32 0.69 -12.83
C ARG A 238 30.78 0.09 -14.13
N GLY A 239 29.76 -0.80 -14.05
CA GLY A 239 29.24 -1.56 -15.17
C GLY A 239 29.88 -2.95 -15.30
N GLY A 240 29.46 -3.69 -16.32
CA GLY A 240 29.94 -5.05 -16.56
C GLY A 240 28.77 -6.07 -16.50
N PRO A 241 29.08 -7.37 -16.55
CA PRO A 241 28.08 -8.41 -16.56
C PRO A 241 27.41 -8.58 -15.19
N ASP A 242 26.16 -9.05 -15.22
CA ASP A 242 25.46 -9.51 -14.03
C ASP A 242 26.00 -10.87 -13.59
N VAL A 243 26.27 -10.99 -12.29
CA VAL A 243 26.70 -12.24 -11.66
C VAL A 243 25.57 -12.75 -10.78
N LEU A 244 25.09 -13.96 -11.02
CA LEU A 244 24.05 -14.58 -10.21
C LEU A 244 24.56 -14.82 -8.78
N VAL A 245 23.82 -14.34 -7.79
CA VAL A 245 24.08 -14.51 -6.35
C VAL A 245 23.20 -15.60 -5.76
N TYR A 246 21.92 -15.56 -6.11
CA TYR A 246 20.92 -16.55 -5.63
C TYR A 246 19.76 -16.66 -6.62
N GLU A 247 19.23 -17.86 -6.77
CA GLU A 247 18.01 -18.14 -7.54
C GLU A 247 16.98 -18.87 -6.67
N GLU A 248 15.78 -18.31 -6.59
CA GLU A 248 14.63 -18.95 -5.97
C GLU A 248 13.81 -19.68 -7.04
N LYS A 249 13.66 -20.98 -6.87
CA LYS A 249 12.95 -21.84 -7.82
C LYS A 249 11.50 -22.10 -7.42
N ASP A 250 11.18 -21.95 -6.13
CA ASP A 250 9.84 -22.14 -5.63
C ASP A 250 8.98 -20.89 -5.87
N PRO A 251 7.92 -20.97 -6.70
CA PRO A 251 7.07 -19.83 -6.99
C PRO A 251 6.27 -19.31 -5.79
N ALA A 252 6.26 -20.01 -4.68
CA ALA A 252 5.60 -19.58 -3.44
C ALA A 252 6.40 -18.51 -2.67
N TYR A 253 7.65 -18.21 -3.05
CA TYR A 253 8.51 -17.27 -2.32
C TYR A 253 8.81 -16.02 -3.14
N PHE A 254 8.94 -14.90 -2.45
CA PHE A 254 9.49 -13.64 -2.94
C PHE A 254 10.94 -13.50 -2.50
N LEU A 255 11.71 -12.67 -3.23
CA LEU A 255 13.07 -12.31 -2.87
C LEU A 255 13.17 -10.83 -2.51
N THR A 256 14.01 -10.54 -1.53
CA THR A 256 14.45 -9.19 -1.17
C THR A 256 15.95 -9.16 -0.91
N VAL A 257 16.57 -8.00 -1.12
CA VAL A 257 17.96 -7.73 -0.76
C VAL A 257 18.06 -6.48 0.08
N ARG A 258 18.81 -6.55 1.19
CA ARG A 258 18.92 -5.43 2.14
C ARG A 258 20.35 -5.35 2.69
N ARG A 259 20.91 -4.14 2.78
CA ARG A 259 22.14 -3.86 3.51
C ARG A 259 21.81 -3.64 4.99
N ALA A 260 22.60 -4.23 5.88
CA ALA A 260 22.51 -3.94 7.31
C ALA A 260 22.84 -2.47 7.59
N ALA A 261 22.14 -1.83 8.53
CA ALA A 261 22.40 -0.44 8.90
C ALA A 261 23.87 -0.19 9.37
N SER A 262 24.47 -1.21 9.95
CA SER A 262 25.89 -1.22 10.38
C SER A 262 26.91 -1.29 9.24
N ASN A 263 26.48 -1.51 8.01
CA ASN A 263 27.34 -1.87 6.86
C ASN A 263 28.15 -3.17 7.08
N GLY A 264 27.82 -4.02 8.04
CA GLY A 264 28.53 -5.27 8.34
C GLY A 264 28.25 -6.40 7.35
N CYS A 265 27.13 -6.37 6.67
CA CYS A 265 26.71 -7.39 5.69
C CYS A 265 25.53 -6.91 4.84
N LEU A 266 25.18 -7.75 3.82
CA LEU A 266 23.87 -7.69 3.18
C LEU A 266 23.10 -8.98 3.50
N PHE A 267 21.78 -8.88 3.43
CA PHE A 267 20.87 -10.01 3.56
C PHE A 267 20.15 -10.24 2.23
N VAL A 268 20.11 -11.50 1.80
CA VAL A 268 19.27 -11.99 0.70
C VAL A 268 18.23 -12.90 1.33
N THR A 269 16.97 -12.48 1.32
CA THR A 269 15.89 -13.21 2.01
C THR A 269 14.88 -13.72 1.00
N ALA A 270 14.55 -15.01 1.07
CA ALA A 270 13.41 -15.63 0.43
C ALA A 270 12.29 -15.76 1.47
N PHE A 271 11.08 -15.28 1.15
CA PHE A 271 10.00 -15.23 2.14
C PHE A 271 8.61 -15.35 1.50
N ASN A 272 7.67 -15.80 2.32
CA ASN A 272 6.23 -15.68 2.10
C ASN A 272 5.51 -15.39 3.42
N ALA A 273 4.19 -15.44 3.46
CA ALA A 273 3.42 -15.16 4.68
C ALA A 273 3.62 -16.18 5.81
N ASP A 274 4.19 -17.35 5.53
CA ASP A 274 4.32 -18.48 6.47
C ASP A 274 5.77 -18.78 6.86
N CYS A 275 6.74 -18.44 6.01
CA CYS A 275 8.12 -18.89 6.17
C CYS A 275 9.11 -17.91 5.58
N SER A 276 10.30 -17.81 6.19
CA SER A 276 11.44 -17.03 5.65
C SER A 276 12.75 -17.84 5.72
N GLU A 277 13.69 -17.46 4.82
CA GLU A 277 15.04 -18.01 4.76
C GLU A 277 16.02 -16.92 4.33
N THR A 278 17.03 -16.64 5.13
CA THR A 278 17.97 -15.55 4.90
C THR A 278 19.39 -16.05 4.64
N ARG A 279 20.04 -15.50 3.63
CA ARG A 279 21.47 -15.65 3.33
C ARG A 279 22.20 -14.37 3.63
N ILE A 280 23.40 -14.51 4.19
CA ILE A 280 24.28 -13.40 4.61
C ILE A 280 25.42 -13.29 3.62
N VAL A 281 25.58 -12.08 3.04
CA VAL A 281 26.76 -11.69 2.23
C VAL A 281 27.66 -10.85 3.12
N SER A 282 28.88 -11.30 3.35
CA SER A 282 29.85 -10.60 4.21
C SER A 282 30.31 -9.27 3.61
N ALA A 283 30.47 -8.25 4.44
CA ALA A 283 31.10 -7.00 4.04
C ALA A 283 32.59 -7.18 3.67
N ALA A 284 33.25 -8.17 4.28
CA ALA A 284 34.67 -8.44 4.01
C ALA A 284 34.92 -8.99 2.60
N ASP A 285 33.96 -9.71 2.03
CA ASP A 285 33.96 -10.18 0.64
C ASP A 285 32.55 -10.24 0.07
N PRO A 286 32.08 -9.15 -0.55
CA PRO A 286 30.77 -9.12 -1.20
C PRO A 286 30.65 -10.03 -2.42
N THR A 287 31.77 -10.63 -2.86
CA THR A 287 31.78 -11.54 -4.01
C THR A 287 31.70 -13.01 -3.63
N ALA A 288 31.89 -13.35 -2.36
CA ALA A 288 31.76 -14.70 -1.85
C ALA A 288 30.32 -15.25 -2.00
N THR A 289 30.21 -16.58 -1.96
CA THR A 289 28.92 -17.27 -1.91
C THR A 289 28.20 -16.90 -0.60
N PRO A 290 26.93 -16.43 -0.67
CA PRO A 290 26.16 -16.06 0.52
C PRO A 290 26.01 -17.25 1.48
N ARG A 291 26.28 -17.06 2.77
CA ARG A 291 26.11 -18.07 3.81
C ARG A 291 24.65 -18.14 4.25
N LEU A 292 24.07 -19.34 4.23
CA LEU A 292 22.74 -19.55 4.79
C LEU A 292 22.77 -19.34 6.31
N ALA A 293 21.84 -18.56 6.83
CA ALA A 293 21.67 -18.32 8.27
C ALA A 293 20.90 -19.51 8.92
N GLU A 294 19.64 -19.65 8.57
CA GLU A 294 18.79 -20.76 9.01
C GLU A 294 17.95 -21.22 7.81
N PRO A 295 17.90 -22.54 7.52
CA PRO A 295 17.08 -23.04 6.43
C PRO A 295 15.58 -22.87 6.73
N ARG A 296 14.80 -22.71 5.65
CA ARG A 296 13.35 -22.56 5.75
C ARG A 296 12.71 -23.76 6.44
N THR A 297 11.85 -23.47 7.38
CA THR A 297 11.02 -24.44 8.09
C THR A 297 9.57 -23.93 8.02
N PRO A 298 8.60 -24.74 7.58
CA PRO A 298 7.19 -24.31 7.53
C PRO A 298 6.73 -23.71 8.86
N GLY A 299 6.11 -22.55 8.82
CA GLY A 299 5.65 -21.82 9.99
C GLY A 299 6.74 -21.00 10.72
N LEU A 300 8.01 -21.10 10.31
CA LEU A 300 9.09 -20.30 10.91
C LEU A 300 9.35 -19.03 10.11
N LEU A 301 9.14 -17.91 10.77
CA LEU A 301 9.49 -16.57 10.28
C LEU A 301 10.62 -16.00 11.12
N TYR A 302 11.62 -15.43 10.47
CA TYR A 302 12.68 -14.70 11.14
C TYR A 302 13.29 -13.62 10.24
N ASP A 303 13.78 -12.55 10.87
CA ASP A 303 14.57 -11.49 10.28
C ASP A 303 15.83 -11.27 11.11
N LEU A 304 16.88 -10.77 10.46
CA LEU A 304 18.18 -10.52 11.09
C LEU A 304 18.53 -9.04 11.03
N GLU A 305 19.04 -8.48 12.14
CA GLU A 305 19.72 -7.20 12.20
C GLU A 305 21.15 -7.39 12.69
N HIS A 306 22.13 -6.79 12.00
CA HIS A 306 23.54 -6.85 12.44
C HIS A 306 23.79 -5.80 13.52
N TRP A 307 24.16 -6.24 14.75
CA TRP A 307 24.36 -5.38 15.90
C TRP A 307 25.69 -5.62 16.60
N GLY A 308 26.71 -4.95 16.09
CA GLY A 308 28.06 -5.07 16.64
C GLY A 308 28.68 -6.45 16.41
N ASP A 309 28.81 -7.26 17.44
CA ASP A 309 29.43 -8.58 17.44
C ASP A 309 28.43 -9.75 17.32
N HIS A 310 27.12 -9.45 17.14
CA HIS A 310 26.07 -10.46 17.00
C HIS A 310 24.94 -9.97 16.11
N PHE A 311 24.03 -10.88 15.78
CA PHE A 311 22.74 -10.55 15.15
C PHE A 311 21.66 -10.42 16.20
N VAL A 312 20.76 -9.48 16.03
CA VAL A 312 19.42 -9.50 16.61
C VAL A 312 18.50 -10.27 15.67
N VAL A 313 17.80 -11.25 16.20
CA VAL A 313 16.88 -12.12 15.47
C VAL A 313 15.46 -11.84 15.92
N ARG A 314 14.64 -11.26 15.06
CA ARG A 314 13.19 -11.17 15.28
C ARG A 314 12.55 -12.46 14.75
N THR A 315 11.82 -13.20 15.59
CA THR A 315 11.31 -14.52 15.18
C THR A 315 10.04 -14.94 15.94
N ASN A 316 9.23 -15.79 15.30
CA ASN A 316 8.10 -16.49 15.93
C ASN A 316 8.49 -17.87 16.49
N ALA A 317 9.77 -18.21 16.53
CA ALA A 317 10.25 -19.49 17.03
C ALA A 317 9.78 -19.80 18.46
N GLY A 318 9.50 -21.07 18.73
CA GLY A 318 9.07 -21.53 20.06
C GLY A 318 7.64 -21.11 20.43
N GLY A 319 6.77 -20.86 19.45
CA GLY A 319 5.37 -20.47 19.67
C GLY A 319 5.16 -18.97 19.96
N ALA A 320 6.17 -18.13 19.69
CA ALA A 320 6.09 -16.68 19.84
C ALA A 320 5.27 -16.05 18.71
N VAL A 321 3.95 -16.22 18.69
CA VAL A 321 3.07 -15.78 17.59
C VAL A 321 3.29 -14.31 17.26
N ASP A 322 3.38 -13.42 18.25
CA ASP A 322 3.59 -11.98 18.08
C ASP A 322 5.08 -11.60 18.03
N PHE A 323 5.94 -12.56 17.74
CA PHE A 323 7.40 -12.48 17.68
C PHE A 323 8.07 -12.22 19.04
N LYS A 324 9.35 -12.52 19.08
CA LYS A 324 10.30 -12.21 20.15
C LYS A 324 11.61 -11.78 19.53
N LEU A 325 12.51 -11.19 20.33
CA LEU A 325 13.88 -10.96 19.92
C LEU A 325 14.82 -11.95 20.58
N MET A 326 15.69 -12.50 19.77
CA MET A 326 16.80 -13.36 20.16
C MET A 326 18.12 -12.76 19.66
N THR A 327 19.23 -13.27 20.12
CA THR A 327 20.57 -12.94 19.59
C THR A 327 21.21 -14.19 19.00
N ALA A 328 22.10 -14.00 18.03
CA ALA A 328 22.93 -15.05 17.46
C ALA A 328 24.35 -14.55 17.16
N PRO A 329 25.40 -15.39 17.31
CA PRO A 329 26.75 -15.02 16.91
C PRO A 329 26.87 -14.71 15.41
N LEU A 330 27.82 -13.87 15.01
CA LEU A 330 28.01 -13.52 13.59
C LEU A 330 28.49 -14.71 12.75
N ASP A 331 29.25 -15.63 13.33
CA ASP A 331 29.79 -16.82 12.70
C ASP A 331 28.79 -17.97 12.62
N ASP A 332 27.79 -18.00 13.54
CA ASP A 332 26.72 -19.01 13.55
C ASP A 332 25.34 -18.36 13.80
N ALA A 333 24.64 -18.07 12.72
CA ALA A 333 23.29 -17.51 12.76
C ALA A 333 22.20 -18.61 12.71
N SER A 334 22.56 -19.89 12.87
CA SER A 334 21.60 -21.00 12.90
C SER A 334 20.71 -20.94 14.14
N ARG A 335 19.53 -21.52 14.05
CA ARG A 335 18.55 -21.56 15.15
C ARG A 335 19.10 -22.21 16.42
N GLN A 336 20.06 -23.11 16.32
CA GLN A 336 20.69 -23.74 17.48
C GLN A 336 21.54 -22.77 18.30
N ALA A 337 22.08 -21.74 17.64
CA ALA A 337 22.87 -20.71 18.28
C ALA A 337 22.03 -19.53 18.83
N TRP A 338 20.72 -19.48 18.56
CA TRP A 338 19.87 -18.38 19.04
C TRP A 338 19.70 -18.43 20.56
N ARG A 339 19.77 -17.25 21.19
CA ARG A 339 19.58 -17.05 22.63
C ARG A 339 18.51 -16.01 22.86
N ASP A 340 17.59 -16.25 23.79
CA ASP A 340 16.53 -15.31 24.14
C ASP A 340 17.11 -13.98 24.65
N TRP A 341 16.58 -12.86 24.15
CA TRP A 341 16.92 -11.53 24.58
C TRP A 341 15.67 -10.75 25.05
N LYS A 342 14.65 -10.63 24.21
CA LYS A 342 13.35 -10.03 24.56
C LYS A 342 12.26 -11.06 24.39
N PRO A 343 11.59 -11.48 25.48
CA PRO A 343 10.57 -12.51 25.40
C PRO A 343 9.35 -12.05 24.61
N ALA A 344 8.62 -13.00 24.03
CA ALA A 344 7.31 -12.75 23.46
C ALA A 344 6.32 -12.32 24.56
N ALA A 345 5.43 -11.42 24.21
CA ALA A 345 4.31 -11.03 25.06
C ALA A 345 3.02 -11.04 24.24
N THR A 346 2.01 -11.74 24.71
CA THR A 346 0.71 -11.85 24.02
C THR A 346 0.10 -10.46 23.81
N GLY A 347 -0.33 -10.17 22.58
CA GLY A 347 -0.92 -8.88 22.20
C GLY A 347 0.11 -7.75 22.05
N ARG A 348 1.40 -8.08 22.02
CA ARG A 348 2.50 -7.16 21.71
C ARG A 348 3.25 -7.68 20.49
N PHE A 349 2.83 -7.24 19.33
CA PHE A 349 3.40 -7.67 18.06
C PHE A 349 4.63 -6.81 17.70
N ILE A 350 5.81 -7.43 17.65
CA ILE A 350 7.04 -6.77 17.20
C ILE A 350 6.99 -6.68 15.67
N ALA A 351 6.62 -5.52 15.14
CA ALA A 351 6.44 -5.32 13.70
C ALA A 351 7.77 -5.03 13.01
N GLU A 352 8.61 -4.18 13.60
CA GLU A 352 9.86 -3.70 13.00
C GLU A 352 10.97 -3.64 14.04
N VAL A 353 12.19 -3.91 13.63
CA VAL A 353 13.40 -3.81 14.45
C VAL A 353 14.49 -3.11 13.64
N ARG A 354 15.19 -2.16 14.27
CA ARG A 354 16.35 -1.47 13.71
C ARG A 354 17.47 -1.41 14.74
N ALA A 355 18.65 -1.89 14.36
CA ALA A 355 19.83 -1.83 15.19
C ALA A 355 20.64 -0.54 14.95
N PHE A 356 21.08 0.08 16.03
CA PHE A 356 22.06 1.17 16.09
C PHE A 356 23.28 0.72 16.88
N GLN A 357 24.37 1.41 16.81
CA GLN A 357 25.59 0.99 17.47
C GLN A 357 25.41 0.74 18.99
N SER A 358 24.67 1.60 19.68
CA SER A 358 24.50 1.55 21.15
C SER A 358 23.15 0.99 21.60
N HIS A 359 22.17 0.85 20.73
CA HIS A 359 20.81 0.48 21.08
C HIS A 359 20.07 -0.20 19.92
N VAL A 360 18.90 -0.74 20.21
CA VAL A 360 17.95 -1.28 19.22
C VAL A 360 16.61 -0.57 19.40
N ALA A 361 16.09 0.00 18.32
CA ALA A 361 14.74 0.52 18.25
C ALA A 361 13.80 -0.53 17.65
N ARG A 362 12.57 -0.61 18.15
CA ARG A 362 11.55 -1.46 17.60
C ARG A 362 10.18 -0.82 17.66
N LEU A 363 9.36 -1.07 16.65
CA LEU A 363 7.94 -0.76 16.65
C LEU A 363 7.16 -2.00 17.06
N GLU A 364 6.31 -1.85 18.06
CA GLU A 364 5.38 -2.88 18.52
C GLU A 364 3.94 -2.39 18.34
N TRP A 365 3.04 -3.26 17.89
CA TRP A 365 1.61 -3.00 17.92
C TRP A 365 1.01 -3.56 19.22
N ILE A 366 0.33 -2.71 19.98
CA ILE A 366 -0.32 -3.05 21.24
C ILE A 366 -1.72 -2.47 21.20
N ASP A 367 -2.73 -3.33 21.20
CA ASP A 367 -4.15 -2.94 21.13
C ASP A 367 -4.43 -1.93 20.01
N ALA A 368 -3.98 -2.27 18.81
CA ALA A 368 -4.12 -1.48 17.59
C ALA A 368 -3.49 -0.06 17.66
N LYS A 369 -2.43 0.11 18.45
CA LYS A 369 -1.60 1.32 18.50
C LYS A 369 -0.14 0.96 18.31
N PRO A 370 0.61 1.65 17.45
CA PRO A 370 2.04 1.47 17.34
C PRO A 370 2.75 2.09 18.54
N MET A 371 3.77 1.40 19.07
CA MET A 371 4.60 1.86 20.20
C MET A 371 6.06 1.79 19.79
N LEU A 372 6.80 2.88 19.96
CA LEU A 372 8.25 2.89 19.79
C LEU A 372 8.95 2.53 21.09
N ILE A 373 9.77 1.50 21.06
CA ILE A 373 10.54 1.02 22.21
C ILE A 373 12.03 1.01 21.84
N VAL A 374 12.85 1.57 22.73
CA VAL A 374 14.30 1.64 22.57
C VAL A 374 14.95 0.82 23.67
N SER A 375 15.75 -0.19 23.28
CA SER A 375 16.49 -1.07 24.18
C SER A 375 17.98 -0.73 24.14
N GLY A 376 18.56 -0.38 25.26
CA GLY A 376 20.02 -0.20 25.39
C GLY A 376 20.76 -1.55 25.41
N ARG A 377 22.10 -1.49 25.39
CA ARG A 377 22.95 -2.68 25.54
C ARG A 377 22.83 -3.35 26.92
N ASP A 378 22.39 -2.61 27.92
CA ASP A 378 22.03 -3.12 29.27
C ASP A 378 20.73 -3.91 29.27
N GLY A 379 20.04 -3.96 28.15
CA GLY A 379 18.72 -4.61 28.00
C GLY A 379 17.56 -3.81 28.60
N ALA A 380 17.77 -2.60 29.11
CA ALA A 380 16.68 -1.76 29.62
C ALA A 380 15.84 -1.19 28.47
N ASP A 381 14.52 -1.28 28.60
CA ASP A 381 13.56 -0.73 27.63
C ASP A 381 13.09 0.66 28.06
N ARG A 382 13.03 1.56 27.09
CA ARG A 382 12.39 2.87 27.20
C ARG A 382 11.30 2.97 26.13
N THR A 383 10.10 3.37 26.55
CA THR A 383 8.95 3.50 25.64
C THR A 383 8.67 4.97 25.39
N VAL A 384 8.53 5.32 24.12
CA VAL A 384 8.03 6.62 23.66
C VAL A 384 6.51 6.59 23.78
N THR A 385 5.94 7.54 24.49
CA THR A 385 4.50 7.64 24.73
C THR A 385 3.88 8.75 23.90
N VAL A 386 2.71 8.47 23.32
CA VAL A 386 1.92 9.43 22.53
C VAL A 386 0.55 9.59 23.17
N ASP A 387 0.17 10.82 23.46
CA ASP A 387 -1.12 11.17 24.06
C ASP A 387 -2.17 11.48 22.97
N GLU A 388 -2.50 10.48 22.17
CA GLU A 388 -3.57 10.52 21.16
C GLU A 388 -4.33 9.19 21.18
N PRO A 389 -5.64 9.19 20.91
CA PRO A 389 -6.43 7.94 20.90
C PRO A 389 -6.04 7.01 19.75
N ALA A 390 -5.60 7.57 18.61
CA ALA A 390 -5.16 6.84 17.43
C ALA A 390 -4.12 7.67 16.67
N TYR A 391 -3.03 7.02 16.24
CA TYR A 391 -1.89 7.68 15.61
C TYR A 391 -1.04 6.66 14.82
N ALA A 392 -0.15 7.17 13.98
CA ALA A 392 0.87 6.42 13.28
C ALA A 392 2.27 6.82 13.78
N LEU A 393 3.16 5.84 13.88
CA LEU A 393 4.59 5.99 14.10
C LEU A 393 5.34 5.23 13.01
N GLU A 394 6.42 5.82 12.48
CA GLU A 394 7.31 5.18 11.51
C GLU A 394 8.75 5.51 11.88
N LEU A 395 9.65 4.51 11.88
CA LEU A 395 11.08 4.74 12.06
C LEU A 395 11.67 5.39 10.81
N ASP A 396 12.65 6.29 11.00
CA ASP A 396 13.43 6.84 9.89
C ASP A 396 14.37 5.75 9.33
N PRO A 397 14.15 5.27 8.09
CA PRO A 397 14.95 4.18 7.52
C PRO A 397 16.40 4.59 7.22
N GLU A 398 16.69 5.89 7.09
CA GLU A 398 17.98 6.43 6.71
C GLU A 398 18.82 6.93 7.91
N ALA A 399 18.38 6.67 9.14
CA ALA A 399 19.10 7.11 10.34
C ALA A 399 20.49 6.45 10.44
N GLU A 400 21.54 7.27 10.69
CA GLU A 400 22.93 6.85 10.83
C GLU A 400 23.10 5.79 11.94
N TYR A 401 23.78 4.66 11.63
CA TYR A 401 23.97 3.55 12.60
C TYR A 401 24.68 3.98 13.90
N ALA A 402 25.65 4.89 13.78
CA ALA A 402 26.41 5.40 14.93
C ALA A 402 25.63 6.44 15.77
N SER A 403 24.41 6.80 15.37
CA SER A 403 23.59 7.78 16.09
C SER A 403 23.25 7.32 17.50
N ASN A 404 23.23 8.26 18.44
CA ASN A 404 22.65 8.10 19.78
C ASN A 404 21.18 8.58 19.84
N GLU A 405 20.60 8.96 18.70
CA GLU A 405 19.20 9.35 18.57
C GLU A 405 18.46 8.33 17.72
N VAL A 406 17.22 8.01 18.07
CA VAL A 406 16.27 7.35 17.20
C VAL A 406 15.41 8.43 16.55
N ARG A 407 15.42 8.48 15.22
CA ARG A 407 14.55 9.37 14.46
C ARG A 407 13.29 8.61 14.07
N TYR A 408 12.16 9.26 14.21
CA TYR A 408 10.86 8.69 13.82
C TYR A 408 9.90 9.78 13.39
N SER A 409 8.86 9.41 12.66
CA SER A 409 7.74 10.29 12.39
C SER A 409 6.54 9.93 13.24
N TYR A 410 5.77 10.94 13.60
CA TYR A 410 4.52 10.85 14.30
C TYR A 410 3.45 11.65 13.58
N GLN A 411 2.26 11.08 13.44
CA GLN A 411 1.07 11.76 12.92
C GLN A 411 -0.21 11.12 13.45
N SER A 412 -1.34 11.83 13.37
CA SER A 412 -2.66 11.26 13.66
C SER A 412 -3.68 11.78 12.64
N PRO A 413 -4.90 11.24 12.56
CA PRO A 413 -5.91 11.77 11.62
C PRO A 413 -6.16 13.28 11.73
N ARG A 414 -5.86 13.88 12.87
CA ARG A 414 -5.99 15.34 13.10
C ARG A 414 -4.66 16.06 13.35
N THR A 415 -3.54 15.35 13.37
CA THR A 415 -2.21 15.95 13.63
C THR A 415 -1.32 15.70 12.43
N PRO A 416 -0.90 16.75 11.70
CA PRO A 416 0.06 16.64 10.61
C PRO A 416 1.36 15.96 11.05
N LYS A 417 2.12 15.42 10.09
CA LYS A 417 3.35 14.68 10.34
C LYS A 417 4.39 15.56 11.06
N HIS A 418 4.92 15.05 12.16
CA HIS A 418 6.06 15.57 12.87
C HIS A 418 7.22 14.58 12.76
N TRP A 419 8.40 15.08 12.45
CA TRP A 419 9.63 14.31 12.54
C TRP A 419 10.28 14.61 13.87
N VAL A 420 10.64 13.57 14.59
CA VAL A 420 11.11 13.66 15.98
C VAL A 420 12.42 12.90 16.12
N ALA A 421 13.36 13.46 16.87
CA ALA A 421 14.55 12.77 17.35
C ALA A 421 14.39 12.48 18.84
N TYR A 422 14.52 11.21 19.21
CA TYR A 422 14.54 10.73 20.59
C TYR A 422 15.99 10.46 21.02
N SER A 423 16.49 11.19 21.99
CA SER A 423 17.84 11.00 22.53
C SER A 423 17.88 9.79 23.46
N CYS A 424 18.60 8.73 23.08
CA CYS A 424 18.70 7.51 23.88
C CYS A 424 19.40 7.73 25.22
N PRO A 425 20.46 8.57 25.36
CA PRO A 425 21.08 8.83 26.64
C PRO A 425 20.17 9.58 27.63
N THR A 426 19.40 10.56 27.15
CA THR A 426 18.64 11.46 28.05
C THR A 426 17.14 11.14 28.11
N GLY A 427 16.59 10.42 27.13
CA GLY A 427 15.16 10.18 26.98
C GLY A 427 14.36 11.42 26.51
N VAL A 428 15.05 12.47 26.07
CA VAL A 428 14.41 13.72 25.62
C VAL A 428 14.05 13.64 24.15
N GLU A 429 12.83 14.07 23.82
CA GLU A 429 12.35 14.22 22.46
C GLU A 429 12.55 15.66 21.97
N ARG A 430 12.91 15.77 20.70
CA ARG A 430 13.06 17.04 20.00
C ARG A 430 12.38 16.96 18.63
N VAL A 431 11.39 17.81 18.42
CA VAL A 431 10.77 17.94 17.09
C VAL A 431 11.79 18.55 16.12
N LEU A 432 12.10 17.82 15.07
CA LEU A 432 13.01 18.23 14.00
C LEU A 432 12.31 19.15 13.02
N GLN A 433 11.08 18.75 12.63
CA GLN A 433 10.25 19.43 11.67
C GLN A 433 8.80 19.06 11.88
N SER A 434 7.90 19.97 11.53
CA SER A 434 6.46 19.72 11.48
C SER A 434 5.95 20.03 10.09
N GLN A 435 5.12 19.13 9.54
CA GLN A 435 4.44 19.39 8.29
C GLN A 435 3.51 20.60 8.45
N THR A 436 3.69 21.61 7.62
CA THR A 436 2.79 22.76 7.57
C THR A 436 1.57 22.40 6.73
N VAL A 437 0.38 22.73 7.22
CA VAL A 437 -0.87 22.56 6.50
C VAL A 437 -1.61 23.88 6.49
N ASN A 438 -1.85 24.39 5.31
CA ASN A 438 -2.52 25.70 5.16
C ASN A 438 -4.02 25.58 5.49
N ASN A 439 -4.59 26.64 6.05
CA ASN A 439 -6.02 26.73 6.39
C ASN A 439 -6.51 25.57 7.26
N PHE A 440 -5.66 25.14 8.19
CA PHE A 440 -5.90 24.03 9.07
C PHE A 440 -5.83 24.47 10.53
N ASP A 441 -6.83 24.04 11.30
CA ASP A 441 -6.88 24.18 12.74
C ASP A 441 -7.23 22.81 13.32
N ARG A 442 -6.26 22.19 14.00
CA ARG A 442 -6.34 20.87 14.61
C ARG A 442 -7.53 20.75 15.57
N ASP A 443 -7.82 21.81 16.34
CA ASP A 443 -8.83 21.76 17.39
C ASP A 443 -10.27 21.76 16.87
N ARG A 444 -10.44 22.02 15.57
CA ARG A 444 -11.74 21.86 14.88
C ARG A 444 -12.12 20.41 14.66
N TYR A 445 -11.19 19.49 14.82
CA TYR A 445 -11.41 18.05 14.56
C TYR A 445 -11.23 17.25 15.85
N GLU A 446 -11.86 16.10 15.90
CA GLU A 446 -11.65 15.11 16.94
C GLU A 446 -11.40 13.73 16.32
N VAL A 447 -10.57 12.97 17.02
CA VAL A 447 -10.30 11.57 16.70
C VAL A 447 -10.88 10.72 17.84
N LEU A 448 -11.59 9.67 17.46
CA LEU A 448 -12.15 8.71 18.40
C LEU A 448 -11.61 7.31 18.07
N ARG A 449 -11.34 6.52 19.11
CA ARG A 449 -11.10 5.09 18.99
C ARG A 449 -12.24 4.36 19.67
N LEU A 450 -12.90 3.48 18.92
CA LEU A 450 -14.02 2.65 19.39
C LEU A 450 -13.69 1.17 19.15
N ASP A 451 -14.45 0.30 19.81
CA ASP A 451 -14.45 -1.13 19.56
C ASP A 451 -15.83 -1.56 19.08
N ALA A 452 -15.93 -2.06 17.85
CA ALA A 452 -17.17 -2.56 17.26
C ALA A 452 -17.32 -4.06 17.53
N PRO A 453 -18.37 -4.54 18.22
CA PRO A 453 -18.57 -5.96 18.41
C PRO A 453 -18.97 -6.64 17.11
N SER A 454 -18.14 -7.58 16.64
CA SER A 454 -18.41 -8.46 15.51
C SER A 454 -19.43 -9.55 15.87
N ALA A 455 -19.94 -10.26 14.87
CA ALA A 455 -21.00 -11.27 15.05
C ALA A 455 -20.58 -12.43 15.99
N ASP A 456 -19.31 -12.72 16.09
CA ASP A 456 -18.71 -13.74 16.98
C ASP A 456 -18.27 -13.17 18.35
N GLY A 457 -18.59 -11.91 18.65
CA GLY A 457 -18.26 -11.24 19.90
C GLY A 457 -16.87 -10.61 19.94
N VAL A 458 -16.06 -10.78 18.90
CA VAL A 458 -14.74 -10.14 18.79
C VAL A 458 -14.90 -8.64 18.65
N LEU A 459 -14.15 -7.88 19.44
CA LEU A 459 -14.16 -6.42 19.38
C LEU A 459 -13.20 -5.94 18.28
N VAL A 460 -13.72 -5.25 17.27
CA VAL A 460 -12.96 -4.74 16.12
C VAL A 460 -12.62 -3.28 16.34
N PRO A 461 -11.33 -2.90 16.37
CA PRO A 461 -10.95 -1.50 16.52
C PRO A 461 -11.42 -0.65 15.35
N LEU A 462 -11.90 0.54 15.66
CA LEU A 462 -12.49 1.48 14.70
C LEU A 462 -11.98 2.90 15.02
N THR A 463 -11.23 3.49 14.10
CA THR A 463 -10.75 4.87 14.22
C THR A 463 -11.65 5.80 13.45
N LEU A 464 -12.00 6.95 14.04
CA LEU A 464 -12.87 7.96 13.47
C LEU A 464 -12.19 9.33 13.48
N LEU A 465 -12.34 10.05 12.37
CA LEU A 465 -12.09 11.48 12.28
C LEU A 465 -13.40 12.19 11.97
N ARG A 466 -13.74 13.23 12.71
CA ARG A 466 -14.87 14.11 12.42
C ARG A 466 -14.60 15.57 12.82
N ARG A 467 -15.32 16.48 12.22
CA ARG A 467 -15.29 17.88 12.61
C ARG A 467 -16.19 18.11 13.82
N ARG A 468 -15.68 18.85 14.83
CA ARG A 468 -16.46 19.23 16.00
C ARG A 468 -17.64 20.12 15.62
N GLY A 469 -18.76 19.99 16.33
CA GLY A 469 -19.94 20.82 16.15
C GLY A 469 -20.80 20.48 14.94
N MET A 470 -20.44 19.47 14.16
CA MET A 470 -21.30 19.00 13.06
C MET A 470 -22.45 18.13 13.59
N ALA A 471 -23.62 18.27 12.95
CA ALA A 471 -24.79 17.51 13.33
C ALA A 471 -24.58 15.99 13.16
N GLN A 472 -25.06 15.22 14.14
CA GLN A 472 -25.03 13.77 14.14
C GLN A 472 -26.45 13.21 14.32
N PRO A 473 -26.78 12.05 13.70
CA PRO A 473 -25.95 11.25 12.80
C PRO A 473 -25.81 11.88 11.41
N GLY A 474 -24.56 11.89 10.90
CA GLY A 474 -24.20 12.41 9.58
C GLY A 474 -23.94 11.30 8.54
N PRO A 475 -23.43 11.66 7.35
CA PRO A 475 -22.87 10.68 6.42
C PRO A 475 -21.54 10.14 6.93
N ALA A 476 -21.13 8.95 6.43
CA ALA A 476 -19.83 8.38 6.74
C ALA A 476 -19.17 7.77 5.51
N ILE A 477 -17.83 7.74 5.52
CA ILE A 477 -17.02 6.89 4.66
C ILE A 477 -16.25 5.92 5.56
N LEU A 478 -16.32 4.62 5.26
CA LEU A 478 -15.66 3.58 6.04
C LEU A 478 -14.64 2.87 5.16
N PHE A 479 -13.35 3.04 5.48
CA PHE A 479 -12.26 2.34 4.85
C PHE A 479 -11.92 1.06 5.61
N GLY A 480 -11.59 -0.01 4.89
CA GLY A 480 -11.11 -1.26 5.44
C GLY A 480 -10.23 -2.00 4.42
N TYR A 481 -9.33 -2.87 4.91
CA TYR A 481 -8.44 -3.68 4.07
C TYR A 481 -8.45 -5.16 4.48
N GLY A 482 -7.91 -5.48 5.64
CA GLY A 482 -8.01 -6.78 6.28
C GLY A 482 -7.33 -7.93 5.52
N ALA A 483 -6.12 -7.71 5.03
CA ALA A 483 -5.33 -8.71 4.32
C ALA A 483 -3.83 -8.56 4.61
N TYR A 484 -3.06 -9.62 4.38
CA TYR A 484 -1.60 -9.69 4.41
C TYR A 484 -0.93 -9.39 5.77
N GLY A 485 -1.70 -9.13 6.83
CA GLY A 485 -1.18 -8.64 8.10
C GLY A 485 -0.81 -7.15 8.05
N ASP A 486 -1.21 -6.45 7.00
CA ASP A 486 -0.95 -5.02 6.85
C ASP A 486 -1.83 -4.23 7.82
N SER A 487 -1.19 -3.45 8.67
CA SER A 487 -1.88 -2.56 9.61
C SER A 487 -2.27 -1.27 8.93
N LEU A 488 -3.52 -0.86 9.06
CA LEU A 488 -3.97 0.44 8.61
C LEU A 488 -3.42 1.52 9.53
N LEU A 489 -2.59 2.40 8.98
CA LEU A 489 -2.03 3.52 9.74
C LEU A 489 -3.10 4.59 10.00
N ASP A 490 -3.11 5.13 11.21
CA ASP A 490 -3.94 6.26 11.58
C ASP A 490 -3.22 7.60 11.26
N ASP A 491 -2.92 7.77 9.98
CA ASP A 491 -2.17 8.86 9.39
C ASP A 491 -3.02 10.12 9.15
N PHE A 492 -2.34 11.23 8.95
CA PHE A 492 -2.94 12.50 8.54
C PHE A 492 -3.18 12.54 7.03
N SER A 493 -4.39 12.94 6.64
CA SER A 493 -4.73 13.12 5.23
C SER A 493 -5.50 14.42 5.00
N PRO A 494 -4.95 15.39 4.22
CA PRO A 494 -5.68 16.60 3.83
C PRO A 494 -7.00 16.31 3.14
N ALA A 495 -7.08 15.21 2.38
CA ALA A 495 -8.29 14.80 1.69
C ALA A 495 -9.42 14.42 2.67
N ASN A 496 -9.07 13.77 3.78
CA ASN A 496 -10.06 13.38 4.80
C ASN A 496 -10.69 14.61 5.48
N LEU A 497 -9.95 15.70 5.59
CA LEU A 497 -10.48 16.95 6.14
C LEU A 497 -11.57 17.54 5.26
N SER A 498 -11.47 17.41 3.93
CA SER A 498 -12.50 17.92 3.00
C SER A 498 -13.84 17.21 3.17
N LEU A 499 -13.83 15.91 3.48
CA LEU A 499 -15.04 15.17 3.83
C LEU A 499 -15.54 15.52 5.23
N ALA A 500 -14.63 15.60 6.21
CA ALA A 500 -15.01 15.96 7.60
C ALA A 500 -15.63 17.36 7.68
N ASP A 501 -15.12 18.33 6.90
CA ASP A 501 -15.70 19.68 6.80
C ASP A 501 -17.11 19.70 6.21
N ARG A 502 -17.49 18.66 5.45
CA ARG A 502 -18.84 18.45 4.89
C ARG A 502 -19.70 17.54 5.77
N GLY A 503 -19.30 17.32 7.03
CA GLY A 503 -20.08 16.58 8.03
C GLY A 503 -19.94 15.07 7.95
N PHE A 504 -19.03 14.54 7.13
CA PHE A 504 -18.74 13.11 7.12
C PHE A 504 -17.99 12.70 8.38
N VAL A 505 -18.32 11.52 8.88
CA VAL A 505 -17.43 10.72 9.71
C VAL A 505 -16.52 9.93 8.78
N VAL A 506 -15.21 10.19 8.85
CA VAL A 506 -14.19 9.41 8.14
C VAL A 506 -13.70 8.32 9.06
N ALA A 507 -13.96 7.07 8.72
CA ALA A 507 -13.70 5.92 9.57
C ALA A 507 -12.75 4.91 8.94
N LYS A 508 -11.89 4.28 9.77
CA LYS A 508 -11.02 3.15 9.40
C LYS A 508 -11.39 1.95 10.27
N ALA A 509 -11.79 0.85 9.64
CA ALA A 509 -12.07 -0.43 10.29
C ALA A 509 -10.80 -1.30 10.29
N HIS A 510 -10.24 -1.56 11.47
CA HIS A 510 -9.05 -2.39 11.66
C HIS A 510 -9.46 -3.87 11.78
N THR A 511 -9.97 -4.42 10.68
CA THR A 511 -10.56 -5.76 10.64
C THR A 511 -9.53 -6.87 10.79
N ARG A 512 -9.95 -8.04 11.24
CA ARG A 512 -9.12 -9.25 11.17
C ARG A 512 -8.58 -9.46 9.74
N GLY A 513 -7.33 -9.92 9.66
CA GLY A 513 -6.56 -10.00 8.43
C GLY A 513 -5.52 -8.90 8.29
N GLY A 514 -5.66 -7.78 9.04
CA GLY A 514 -4.60 -6.82 9.30
C GLY A 514 -3.68 -7.26 10.45
N GLY A 515 -2.71 -6.42 10.81
CA GLY A 515 -1.72 -6.69 11.86
C GLY A 515 -1.92 -5.87 13.15
N GLU A 516 -2.97 -5.07 13.25
CA GLU A 516 -3.14 -4.04 14.28
C GLU A 516 -3.22 -4.60 15.71
N ARG A 517 -3.73 -5.82 15.87
CA ARG A 517 -3.73 -6.56 17.15
C ARG A 517 -2.79 -7.76 17.14
N GLY A 518 -1.70 -7.67 16.36
CA GLY A 518 -0.67 -8.67 16.26
C GLY A 518 -0.93 -9.72 15.18
N ARG A 519 -0.01 -10.69 15.13
CA ARG A 519 -0.06 -11.73 14.11
C ARG A 519 -1.28 -12.65 14.28
N SER A 520 -1.73 -12.89 15.51
CA SER A 520 -2.95 -13.64 15.79
C SER A 520 -4.19 -13.00 15.14
N TRP A 521 -4.21 -11.67 15.01
CA TRP A 521 -5.26 -10.91 14.34
C TRP A 521 -5.27 -11.16 12.82
N PHE A 522 -4.09 -11.23 12.23
CA PHE A 522 -3.89 -11.65 10.84
C PHE A 522 -4.34 -13.10 10.62
N GLU A 523 -3.87 -14.03 11.46
CA GLU A 523 -4.15 -15.46 11.35
C GLU A 523 -5.63 -15.81 11.59
N ALA A 524 -6.37 -14.95 12.27
CA ALA A 524 -7.80 -15.11 12.50
C ALA A 524 -8.67 -14.94 11.23
N SER A 525 -8.06 -14.52 10.10
CA SER A 525 -8.76 -14.44 8.82
C SER A 525 -8.05 -15.14 7.66
N LEU A 526 -7.12 -16.04 7.95
CA LEU A 526 -6.44 -16.82 6.92
C LEU A 526 -7.29 -18.00 6.44
N LYS A 527 -7.14 -18.35 5.16
CA LYS A 527 -7.68 -19.58 4.55
C LYS A 527 -9.18 -19.73 4.84
N LEU A 528 -9.57 -20.78 5.56
CA LEU A 528 -10.96 -21.10 5.90
C LEU A 528 -11.58 -20.16 6.96
N LYS A 529 -10.96 -19.04 7.25
CA LYS A 529 -11.45 -18.03 8.20
C LYS A 529 -11.73 -16.67 7.54
N LYS A 530 -11.58 -16.53 6.23
CA LYS A 530 -11.63 -15.23 5.54
C LYS A 530 -12.93 -14.46 5.72
N LYS A 531 -14.05 -15.13 5.91
CA LYS A 531 -15.34 -14.50 6.19
C LYS A 531 -15.35 -13.61 7.45
N ALA A 532 -14.42 -13.82 8.38
CA ALA A 532 -14.28 -12.97 9.57
C ALA A 532 -13.99 -11.51 9.22
N THR A 533 -13.14 -11.26 8.20
CA THR A 533 -12.84 -9.90 7.72
C THR A 533 -14.10 -9.19 7.22
N ILE A 534 -14.96 -9.89 6.47
CA ILE A 534 -16.22 -9.34 5.93
C ILE A 534 -17.19 -9.03 7.07
N ALA A 535 -17.33 -9.96 8.01
CA ALA A 535 -18.20 -9.79 9.18
C ALA A 535 -17.76 -8.60 10.05
N ASP A 536 -16.46 -8.44 10.26
CA ASP A 536 -15.89 -7.33 11.02
C ASP A 536 -16.21 -5.98 10.37
N PHE A 537 -16.08 -5.89 9.04
CA PHE A 537 -16.35 -4.64 8.31
C PHE A 537 -17.83 -4.24 8.40
N ILE A 538 -18.73 -5.22 8.23
CA ILE A 538 -20.16 -5.02 8.40
C ILE A 538 -20.46 -4.56 9.84
N ALA A 539 -19.87 -5.23 10.83
CA ALA A 539 -20.08 -4.89 12.25
C ALA A 539 -19.61 -3.47 12.58
N CYS A 540 -18.51 -3.00 11.99
CA CYS A 540 -18.04 -1.61 12.12
C CYS A 540 -19.07 -0.62 11.54
N ALA A 541 -19.61 -0.87 10.35
CA ALA A 541 -20.65 -0.03 9.76
C ALA A 541 -21.93 -0.01 10.60
N GLU A 542 -22.40 -1.16 11.07
CA GLU A 542 -23.55 -1.26 11.96
C GLU A 542 -23.30 -0.56 13.30
N HIS A 543 -22.06 -0.63 13.82
CA HIS A 543 -21.68 0.04 15.05
C HIS A 543 -21.76 1.57 14.90
N LEU A 544 -21.29 2.13 13.77
CA LEU A 544 -21.45 3.56 13.47
C LEU A 544 -22.93 4.00 13.51
N VAL A 545 -23.82 3.18 12.96
CA VAL A 545 -25.27 3.45 12.99
C VAL A 545 -25.84 3.34 14.41
N ARG A 546 -25.52 2.27 15.14
CA ARG A 546 -25.97 2.05 16.52
C ARG A 546 -25.55 3.17 17.46
N GLN A 547 -24.32 3.66 17.31
CA GLN A 547 -23.75 4.77 18.10
C GLN A 547 -24.24 6.15 17.61
N ARG A 548 -25.11 6.21 16.60
CA ARG A 548 -25.60 7.45 16.00
C ARG A 548 -24.50 8.36 15.47
N LEU A 549 -23.40 7.77 15.05
CA LEU A 549 -22.28 8.46 14.37
C LEU A 549 -22.54 8.56 12.87
N ALA A 550 -23.18 7.55 12.29
CA ALA A 550 -23.63 7.57 10.90
C ALA A 550 -25.14 7.38 10.78
N ALA A 551 -25.77 8.06 9.84
CA ALA A 551 -27.16 7.86 9.53
C ALA A 551 -27.35 6.52 8.76
N PRO A 552 -28.45 5.78 9.01
CA PRO A 552 -28.78 4.56 8.29
C PRO A 552 -28.78 4.78 6.76
N GLY A 553 -28.14 3.89 6.00
CA GLY A 553 -28.05 3.99 4.54
C GLY A 553 -27.26 5.20 4.02
N LYS A 554 -26.40 5.83 4.86
CA LYS A 554 -25.54 6.96 4.51
C LYS A 554 -24.06 6.66 4.71
N ILE A 555 -23.69 5.38 4.66
CA ILE A 555 -22.28 4.95 4.74
C ILE A 555 -21.79 4.59 3.34
N VAL A 556 -20.64 5.11 2.95
CA VAL A 556 -19.91 4.70 1.74
C VAL A 556 -18.78 3.76 2.15
N ALA A 557 -18.76 2.55 1.59
CA ALA A 557 -17.66 1.62 1.76
C ALA A 557 -16.50 2.03 0.85
N HIS A 558 -15.26 1.94 1.33
CA HIS A 558 -14.06 2.23 0.53
C HIS A 558 -12.97 1.21 0.81
N SER A 559 -12.34 0.69 -0.23
CA SER A 559 -11.17 -0.17 -0.11
C SER A 559 -10.36 -0.25 -1.41
N PHE A 560 -9.17 -0.85 -1.30
CA PHE A 560 -8.21 -1.04 -2.38
C PHE A 560 -7.76 -2.51 -2.44
N SER A 561 -7.44 -3.02 -3.65
CA SER A 561 -6.76 -4.30 -3.85
C SER A 561 -7.49 -5.48 -3.18
N ALA A 562 -6.80 -6.25 -2.33
CA ALA A 562 -7.36 -7.38 -1.58
C ALA A 562 -8.59 -7.03 -0.72
N GLY A 563 -8.76 -5.76 -0.35
CA GLY A 563 -9.97 -5.26 0.31
C GLY A 563 -11.22 -5.28 -0.57
N GLY A 564 -11.07 -5.58 -1.86
CA GLY A 564 -12.19 -5.90 -2.76
C GLY A 564 -13.05 -7.05 -2.26
N ILE A 565 -12.42 -8.09 -1.65
CA ILE A 565 -13.13 -9.20 -1.00
C ILE A 565 -14.04 -8.68 0.11
N LEU A 566 -13.53 -7.78 0.92
CA LEU A 566 -14.24 -7.20 2.05
C LEU A 566 -15.44 -6.36 1.57
N ILE A 567 -15.23 -5.45 0.61
CA ILE A 567 -16.30 -4.62 0.04
C ILE A 567 -17.34 -5.50 -0.66
N GLY A 568 -16.93 -6.31 -1.61
CA GLY A 568 -17.86 -7.11 -2.40
C GLY A 568 -18.64 -8.10 -1.55
N GLY A 569 -17.98 -8.73 -0.56
CA GLY A 569 -18.65 -9.57 0.41
C GLY A 569 -19.66 -8.83 1.29
N ALA A 570 -19.33 -7.61 1.73
CA ALA A 570 -20.23 -6.77 2.52
C ALA A 570 -21.43 -6.26 1.71
N LEU A 571 -21.23 -5.91 0.43
CA LEU A 571 -22.34 -5.52 -0.47
C LEU A 571 -23.28 -6.69 -0.76
N ASN A 572 -22.74 -7.89 -0.96
CA ASN A 572 -23.55 -9.09 -1.15
C ASN A 572 -24.35 -9.46 0.09
N ALA A 573 -23.78 -9.31 1.28
CA ALA A 573 -24.42 -9.71 2.53
C ALA A 573 -25.44 -8.68 3.05
N ARG A 574 -25.16 -7.38 2.90
CA ARG A 574 -25.95 -6.29 3.48
C ARG A 574 -26.01 -5.08 2.54
N PRO A 575 -26.62 -5.23 1.34
CA PRO A 575 -26.67 -4.15 0.35
C PRO A 575 -27.36 -2.87 0.85
N GLU A 576 -28.33 -3.00 1.74
CA GLU A 576 -29.13 -1.89 2.30
C GLU A 576 -28.36 -1.01 3.30
N LEU A 577 -27.25 -1.49 3.82
CA LEU A 577 -26.42 -0.76 4.79
C LEU A 577 -25.68 0.40 4.14
N TRP A 578 -25.44 0.32 2.83
CA TRP A 578 -24.52 1.19 2.11
C TRP A 578 -25.23 2.19 1.20
N ALA A 579 -24.78 3.45 1.24
CA ALA A 579 -25.15 4.47 0.25
C ALA A 579 -24.43 4.24 -1.08
N GLY A 580 -23.15 3.86 -0.99
CA GLY A 580 -22.28 3.59 -2.12
C GLY A 580 -21.06 2.79 -1.73
N ALA A 581 -20.25 2.43 -2.75
CA ALA A 581 -18.96 1.79 -2.57
C ALA A 581 -17.94 2.33 -3.59
N VAL A 582 -16.72 2.61 -3.12
CA VAL A 582 -15.54 2.89 -3.94
C VAL A 582 -14.60 1.69 -3.80
N ALA A 583 -14.36 0.99 -4.89
CA ALA A 583 -13.53 -0.22 -4.94
C ALA A 583 -12.37 0.00 -5.93
N GLU A 584 -11.17 0.26 -5.39
CA GLU A 584 -9.98 0.53 -6.20
C GLU A 584 -9.23 -0.76 -6.49
N ALA A 585 -8.98 -1.07 -7.77
CA ALA A 585 -8.31 -2.29 -8.23
C ALA A 585 -8.74 -3.54 -7.41
N PRO A 586 -10.06 -3.83 -7.31
CA PRO A 586 -10.58 -4.74 -6.29
C PRO A 586 -10.34 -6.21 -6.65
N PHE A 587 -9.89 -7.00 -5.67
CA PHE A 587 -9.85 -8.46 -5.76
C PHE A 587 -11.24 -9.04 -5.49
N VAL A 588 -11.99 -9.34 -6.53
CA VAL A 588 -13.41 -9.74 -6.45
C VAL A 588 -13.76 -11.02 -7.21
N ASP A 589 -12.95 -11.44 -8.18
CA ASP A 589 -13.08 -12.70 -8.94
C ASP A 589 -12.17 -13.79 -8.37
N VAL A 590 -12.20 -13.93 -7.05
CA VAL A 590 -11.20 -14.64 -6.23
C VAL A 590 -11.00 -16.08 -6.68
N LEU A 591 -12.10 -16.79 -6.98
CA LEU A 591 -12.04 -18.20 -7.34
C LEU A 591 -11.34 -18.42 -8.69
N ASN A 592 -11.64 -17.57 -9.69
CA ASN A 592 -11.02 -17.65 -11.00
C ASN A 592 -9.54 -17.25 -10.94
N THR A 593 -9.23 -16.16 -10.27
CA THR A 593 -7.86 -15.65 -10.16
C THR A 593 -6.94 -16.60 -9.42
N LEU A 594 -7.39 -17.24 -8.32
CA LEU A 594 -6.58 -18.23 -7.61
C LEU A 594 -6.38 -19.56 -8.37
N HIS A 595 -7.14 -19.81 -9.43
CA HIS A 595 -6.93 -20.92 -10.35
C HIS A 595 -6.09 -20.55 -11.58
N ASP A 596 -5.82 -19.29 -11.80
CA ASP A 596 -5.00 -18.83 -12.92
C ASP A 596 -3.51 -18.91 -12.60
N ALA A 597 -2.89 -20.05 -12.93
CA ALA A 597 -1.46 -20.26 -12.71
C ALA A 597 -0.56 -19.28 -13.52
N THR A 598 -1.13 -18.49 -14.44
CA THR A 598 -0.39 -17.44 -15.16
C THR A 598 -0.27 -16.17 -14.32
N ASN A 599 -1.14 -15.97 -13.31
CA ASN A 599 -1.04 -14.83 -12.40
C ASN A 599 0.18 -15.01 -11.45
N PRO A 600 1.08 -14.01 -11.38
CA PRO A 600 2.33 -14.12 -10.62
C PRO A 600 2.15 -14.31 -9.11
N LEU A 601 1.03 -13.86 -8.56
CA LEU A 601 0.78 -13.88 -7.12
C LEU A 601 0.12 -15.16 -6.61
N VAL A 602 -0.38 -16.03 -7.49
CA VAL A 602 -1.23 -17.17 -7.11
C VAL A 602 -0.54 -18.09 -6.10
N PHE A 603 0.65 -18.60 -6.42
CA PHE A 603 1.33 -19.57 -5.56
C PHE A 603 1.77 -18.97 -4.21
N SER A 604 2.26 -17.72 -4.22
CA SER A 604 2.63 -17.00 -2.99
C SER A 604 1.42 -16.62 -2.13
N SER A 605 0.23 -16.65 -2.70
CA SER A 605 -1.03 -16.32 -2.03
C SER A 605 -1.66 -17.50 -1.30
N PHE A 606 -1.30 -18.74 -1.61
CA PHE A 606 -1.89 -19.92 -0.97
C PHE A 606 -1.73 -19.98 0.55
N PRO A 607 -0.64 -19.50 1.15
CA PRO A 607 -0.56 -19.41 2.61
C PRO A 607 -1.63 -18.49 3.22
N ILE A 608 -2.17 -17.53 2.45
CA ILE A 608 -3.15 -16.53 2.90
C ILE A 608 -4.58 -16.96 2.57
N TRP A 609 -4.83 -17.31 1.30
CA TRP A 609 -6.18 -17.59 0.80
C TRP A 609 -6.54 -19.08 0.82
N GLY A 610 -5.52 -19.96 0.86
CA GLY A 610 -5.65 -21.40 0.68
C GLY A 610 -5.46 -21.83 -0.77
N ASP A 611 -5.13 -23.10 -0.97
CA ASP A 611 -4.99 -23.72 -2.28
C ASP A 611 -6.36 -24.18 -2.80
N PRO A 612 -6.91 -23.54 -3.86
CA PRO A 612 -8.23 -23.90 -4.39
C PRO A 612 -8.26 -25.26 -5.11
N ALA A 613 -7.12 -25.92 -5.32
CA ALA A 613 -7.10 -27.32 -5.79
C ALA A 613 -7.60 -28.31 -4.73
N ARG A 614 -7.71 -27.89 -3.48
CA ARG A 614 -8.29 -28.68 -2.37
C ARG A 614 -9.79 -28.45 -2.29
N PRO A 615 -10.64 -29.51 -2.31
CA PRO A 615 -12.09 -29.38 -2.37
C PRO A 615 -12.70 -28.49 -1.29
N GLU A 616 -12.24 -28.64 -0.03
CA GLU A 616 -12.75 -27.86 1.09
C GLU A 616 -12.39 -26.37 0.98
N VAL A 617 -11.22 -26.05 0.42
CA VAL A 617 -10.77 -24.68 0.18
C VAL A 617 -11.54 -24.04 -0.97
N PHE A 618 -11.73 -24.81 -2.06
CA PHE A 618 -12.56 -24.39 -3.19
C PHE A 618 -13.96 -23.99 -2.74
N ASP A 619 -14.64 -24.87 -2.02
CA ASP A 619 -16.00 -24.64 -1.55
C ASP A 619 -16.08 -23.43 -0.60
N TYR A 620 -15.06 -23.27 0.24
CA TYR A 620 -14.99 -22.12 1.13
C TYR A 620 -14.79 -20.81 0.37
N ILE A 621 -13.83 -20.76 -0.59
CA ILE A 621 -13.62 -19.56 -1.43
C ILE A 621 -14.88 -19.25 -2.24
N ALA A 622 -15.48 -20.24 -2.88
CA ALA A 622 -16.73 -20.06 -3.62
C ALA A 622 -17.86 -19.43 -2.76
N SER A 623 -17.86 -19.73 -1.46
CA SER A 623 -18.89 -19.24 -0.53
C SER A 623 -18.73 -17.80 -0.08
N TYR A 624 -17.60 -17.11 -0.42
CA TYR A 624 -17.38 -15.70 -0.10
C TYR A 624 -16.88 -14.87 -1.27
N SER A 625 -16.36 -15.48 -2.34
CA SER A 625 -15.86 -14.76 -3.51
C SER A 625 -16.92 -13.78 -4.03
N PRO A 626 -16.65 -12.48 -4.07
CA PRO A 626 -17.66 -11.48 -4.37
C PRO A 626 -18.37 -11.71 -5.69
N TYR A 627 -17.63 -12.03 -6.74
CA TYR A 627 -18.18 -12.23 -8.09
C TYR A 627 -19.18 -13.40 -8.15
N GLU A 628 -18.84 -14.54 -7.56
CA GLU A 628 -19.70 -15.73 -7.54
C GLU A 628 -20.99 -15.51 -6.73
N ASN A 629 -20.94 -14.66 -5.70
CA ASN A 629 -22.04 -14.47 -4.77
C ASN A 629 -22.94 -13.25 -5.08
N VAL A 630 -22.75 -12.60 -6.23
CA VAL A 630 -23.69 -11.55 -6.68
C VAL A 630 -25.05 -12.17 -6.99
N HIS A 631 -26.11 -11.67 -6.36
CA HIS A 631 -27.47 -12.15 -6.50
C HIS A 631 -28.46 -10.98 -6.70
N ALA A 632 -29.74 -11.27 -6.95
CA ALA A 632 -30.74 -10.23 -7.10
C ALA A 632 -30.93 -9.47 -5.77
N ALA A 633 -30.48 -8.21 -5.71
CA ALA A 633 -30.50 -7.38 -4.51
C ALA A 633 -30.46 -5.88 -4.86
N PRO A 634 -30.91 -4.98 -3.95
CA PRO A 634 -30.86 -3.55 -4.18
C PRO A 634 -29.46 -2.98 -3.90
N TYR A 635 -28.47 -3.34 -4.74
CA TYR A 635 -27.10 -2.89 -4.57
C TYR A 635 -27.00 -1.35 -4.53
N PRO A 636 -26.08 -0.80 -3.70
CA PRO A 636 -25.83 0.63 -3.65
C PRO A 636 -25.20 1.12 -4.96
N ALA A 637 -24.96 2.42 -5.07
CA ALA A 637 -24.10 2.95 -6.13
C ALA A 637 -22.67 2.41 -5.96
N VAL A 638 -22.04 2.00 -7.06
CA VAL A 638 -20.65 1.47 -7.04
C VAL A 638 -19.80 2.22 -8.02
N LEU A 639 -18.60 2.60 -7.60
CA LEU A 639 -17.51 3.04 -8.48
C LEU A 639 -16.34 2.08 -8.29
N ALA A 640 -16.16 1.18 -9.25
CA ALA A 640 -15.00 0.32 -9.35
C ALA A 640 -13.97 0.94 -10.28
N SER A 641 -12.70 0.91 -9.90
CA SER A 641 -11.59 1.32 -10.77
C SER A 641 -10.61 0.18 -11.01
N ALA A 642 -9.89 0.22 -12.12
CA ALA A 642 -8.86 -0.75 -12.47
C ALA A 642 -7.76 -0.08 -13.29
N GLY A 643 -6.57 -0.66 -13.33
CA GLY A 643 -5.50 -0.31 -14.26
C GLY A 643 -5.43 -1.34 -15.39
N LEU A 644 -5.24 -0.88 -16.63
CA LEU A 644 -5.02 -1.80 -17.77
C LEU A 644 -3.70 -2.55 -17.61
N LEU A 645 -2.70 -1.89 -17.04
CA LEU A 645 -1.34 -2.38 -16.85
C LEU A 645 -1.12 -3.02 -15.46
N ASP A 646 -2.19 -3.30 -14.74
CA ASP A 646 -2.13 -3.96 -13.43
C ASP A 646 -1.70 -5.42 -13.61
N ASP A 647 -0.50 -5.74 -13.13
CA ASP A 647 0.10 -7.07 -13.21
C ASP A 647 -0.26 -7.99 -12.02
N ARG A 648 -0.97 -7.46 -11.02
CA ARG A 648 -1.39 -8.18 -9.81
C ARG A 648 -2.86 -8.60 -9.90
N LEU A 649 -3.73 -7.63 -10.22
CA LEU A 649 -5.18 -7.79 -10.33
C LEU A 649 -5.65 -7.16 -11.63
N GLY A 650 -5.78 -7.98 -12.67
CA GLY A 650 -6.11 -7.47 -14.00
C GLY A 650 -7.47 -6.76 -14.06
N TYR A 651 -7.60 -5.86 -15.03
CA TYR A 651 -8.78 -5.02 -15.27
C TYR A 651 -10.10 -5.83 -15.28
N TRP A 652 -10.05 -7.10 -15.65
CA TRP A 652 -11.23 -7.98 -15.73
C TRP A 652 -11.88 -8.28 -14.38
N GLU A 653 -11.14 -8.21 -13.27
CA GLU A 653 -11.69 -8.35 -11.91
C GLU A 653 -12.85 -7.37 -11.72
N ALA A 654 -12.56 -6.09 -11.87
CA ALA A 654 -13.56 -5.02 -11.75
C ALA A 654 -14.61 -5.07 -12.86
N ALA A 655 -14.20 -5.32 -14.10
CA ALA A 655 -15.10 -5.32 -15.26
C ALA A 655 -16.16 -6.43 -15.19
N LYS A 656 -15.76 -7.65 -14.87
CA LYS A 656 -16.69 -8.79 -14.67
C LYS A 656 -17.63 -8.55 -13.51
N TRP A 657 -17.10 -8.04 -12.40
CA TRP A 657 -17.90 -7.76 -11.22
C TRP A 657 -18.95 -6.68 -11.46
N VAL A 658 -18.59 -5.58 -12.13
CA VAL A 658 -19.51 -4.51 -12.51
C VAL A 658 -20.61 -5.03 -13.46
N ALA A 659 -20.23 -5.83 -14.47
CA ALA A 659 -21.19 -6.44 -15.39
C ALA A 659 -22.24 -7.30 -14.64
N ARG A 660 -21.77 -8.12 -13.69
CA ARG A 660 -22.66 -9.00 -12.90
C ARG A 660 -23.51 -8.25 -11.91
N LEU A 661 -22.97 -7.21 -11.27
CA LEU A 661 -23.75 -6.33 -10.39
C LEU A 661 -24.88 -5.62 -11.16
N ARG A 662 -24.62 -5.10 -12.36
CA ARG A 662 -25.64 -4.47 -13.21
C ARG A 662 -26.74 -5.44 -13.63
N GLU A 663 -26.37 -6.68 -13.93
CA GLU A 663 -27.36 -7.72 -14.27
C GLU A 663 -28.30 -7.99 -13.08
N LYS A 664 -27.79 -7.99 -11.86
CA LYS A 664 -28.51 -8.45 -10.67
C LYS A 664 -29.11 -7.34 -9.81
N THR A 665 -28.65 -6.08 -9.99
CA THR A 665 -29.18 -5.00 -9.15
C THR A 665 -30.65 -4.69 -9.41
N THR A 666 -31.39 -4.44 -8.33
CA THR A 666 -32.79 -4.02 -8.37
C THR A 666 -33.00 -2.56 -7.94
N SER A 667 -31.90 -1.85 -7.59
CA SER A 667 -31.98 -0.50 -7.00
C SER A 667 -32.12 0.63 -8.02
N GLY A 668 -31.71 0.41 -9.29
CA GLY A 668 -31.57 1.46 -10.30
C GLY A 668 -30.44 2.46 -10.04
N ARG A 669 -29.64 2.25 -8.99
CA ARG A 669 -28.46 3.09 -8.71
C ARG A 669 -27.33 2.79 -9.69
N PRO A 670 -26.48 3.79 -10.04
CA PRO A 670 -25.41 3.57 -11.01
C PRO A 670 -24.32 2.64 -10.46
N ILE A 671 -23.90 1.71 -11.29
CA ILE A 671 -22.75 0.85 -11.06
C ILE A 671 -21.74 1.16 -12.15
N LEU A 672 -20.61 1.72 -11.77
CA LEU A 672 -19.64 2.36 -12.65
C LEU A 672 -18.34 1.58 -12.66
N LEU A 673 -17.73 1.47 -13.84
CA LEU A 673 -16.36 1.04 -14.05
C LEU A 673 -15.55 2.20 -14.62
N HIS A 674 -14.35 2.41 -14.09
CA HIS A 674 -13.35 3.29 -14.68
C HIS A 674 -12.02 2.55 -14.79
N THR A 675 -11.54 2.35 -16.01
CA THR A 675 -10.23 1.73 -16.26
C THR A 675 -9.23 2.79 -16.67
N ASP A 676 -8.15 2.94 -15.87
CA ASP A 676 -7.00 3.72 -16.28
C ASP A 676 -6.25 2.95 -17.37
N MET A 677 -6.28 3.48 -18.60
CA MET A 677 -5.73 2.79 -19.79
C MET A 677 -4.21 2.87 -19.88
N ALA A 678 -3.55 3.60 -18.98
CA ALA A 678 -2.10 3.76 -18.90
C ALA A 678 -1.54 3.44 -17.49
N GLY A 679 -2.40 3.21 -16.51
CA GLY A 679 -2.02 2.94 -15.13
C GLY A 679 -1.94 1.46 -14.80
N GLY A 680 -1.04 1.10 -13.85
CA GLY A 680 -0.92 -0.21 -13.23
C GLY A 680 -1.71 -0.31 -11.91
N HIS A 681 -1.27 -1.23 -11.02
CA HIS A 681 -1.95 -1.52 -9.75
C HIS A 681 -2.12 -0.30 -8.84
N GLN A 682 -1.14 0.58 -8.81
CA GLN A 682 -1.15 1.79 -7.98
C GLN A 682 -1.86 2.98 -8.66
N GLY A 683 -2.19 2.86 -9.95
CA GLY A 683 -2.81 3.91 -10.75
C GLY A 683 -1.87 5.10 -10.99
N ALA A 684 -2.42 6.32 -10.88
CA ALA A 684 -1.73 7.58 -11.15
C ALA A 684 -0.37 7.72 -10.42
N ASP A 685 0.61 8.27 -11.09
CA ASP A 685 1.97 8.47 -10.60
C ASP A 685 2.27 9.90 -10.15
N SER A 686 1.62 10.90 -10.75
CA SER A 686 1.82 12.29 -10.40
C SER A 686 0.93 12.74 -9.25
N ARG A 687 1.44 13.67 -8.43
CA ARG A 687 0.68 14.28 -7.34
C ARG A 687 -0.65 14.88 -7.81
N ALA A 688 -0.64 15.55 -8.97
CA ALA A 688 -1.84 16.16 -9.53
C ALA A 688 -2.91 15.13 -9.87
N GLU A 689 -2.53 13.99 -10.46
CA GLU A 689 -3.43 12.89 -10.79
C GLU A 689 -3.98 12.19 -9.56
N VAL A 690 -3.14 11.96 -8.54
CA VAL A 690 -3.57 11.40 -7.25
C VAL A 690 -4.62 12.30 -6.59
N ILE A 691 -4.42 13.63 -6.59
CA ILE A 691 -5.40 14.59 -6.08
C ILE A 691 -6.70 14.54 -6.89
N ALA A 692 -6.62 14.53 -8.21
CA ALA A 692 -7.79 14.47 -9.09
C ALA A 692 -8.60 13.18 -8.90
N ARG A 693 -7.93 12.03 -8.80
CA ARG A 693 -8.54 10.73 -8.52
C ARG A 693 -9.23 10.72 -7.16
N THR A 694 -8.56 11.22 -6.13
CA THR A 694 -9.14 11.33 -4.78
C THR A 694 -10.38 12.22 -4.77
N ALA A 695 -10.32 13.37 -5.43
CA ALA A 695 -11.45 14.28 -5.56
C ALA A 695 -12.64 13.64 -6.29
N ARG A 696 -12.38 12.82 -7.32
CA ARG A 696 -13.40 12.04 -8.03
C ARG A 696 -14.10 11.04 -7.10
N TYR A 697 -13.34 10.29 -6.31
CA TYR A 697 -13.90 9.32 -5.34
C TYR A 697 -14.70 10.02 -4.24
N GLN A 698 -14.22 11.13 -3.72
CA GLN A 698 -14.94 11.92 -2.73
C GLN A 698 -16.23 12.53 -3.31
N ALA A 699 -16.19 13.06 -4.52
CA ALA A 699 -17.37 13.59 -5.19
C ALA A 699 -18.42 12.49 -5.44
N PHE A 700 -17.97 11.28 -5.83
CA PHE A 700 -18.84 10.12 -5.93
C PHE A 700 -19.47 9.77 -4.56
N ALA A 701 -18.66 9.72 -3.49
CA ALA A 701 -19.13 9.43 -2.14
C ALA A 701 -20.19 10.43 -1.66
N ILE A 702 -19.95 11.73 -1.86
CA ILE A 702 -20.90 12.81 -1.53
C ILE A 702 -22.21 12.62 -2.32
N ARG A 703 -22.12 12.29 -3.61
CA ARG A 703 -23.29 12.06 -4.45
C ARG A 703 -24.05 10.80 -4.02
N ALA A 704 -23.34 9.72 -3.68
CA ALA A 704 -23.97 8.49 -3.22
C ALA A 704 -24.80 8.68 -1.94
N VAL A 705 -24.29 9.43 -0.97
CA VAL A 705 -25.07 9.73 0.26
C VAL A 705 -26.21 10.70 0.02
N SER A 706 -26.15 11.56 -0.99
CA SER A 706 -27.28 12.41 -1.37
C SER A 706 -28.44 11.58 -1.94
N GLY A 707 -28.13 10.48 -2.62
CA GLY A 707 -29.09 9.65 -3.34
C GLY A 707 -29.60 10.29 -4.63
N ILE A 708 -29.08 11.44 -5.03
CA ILE A 708 -29.50 12.20 -6.21
C ILE A 708 -28.61 11.80 -7.39
N TRP A 709 -29.18 11.11 -8.37
CA TRP A 709 -28.48 10.63 -9.56
C TRP A 709 -28.99 11.19 -10.88
N ASP A 710 -30.12 11.94 -10.87
CA ASP A 710 -30.54 12.79 -11.98
C ASP A 710 -29.54 13.92 -12.20
N GLY A 711 -29.59 14.60 -13.33
CA GLY A 711 -28.62 15.64 -13.69
C GLY A 711 -28.54 16.85 -12.73
N ALA A 712 -29.16 16.78 -11.55
CA ALA A 712 -29.12 17.86 -10.56
C ALA A 712 -27.71 18.01 -9.97
N VAL A 713 -27.22 19.27 -9.91
CA VAL A 713 -25.96 19.60 -9.27
C VAL A 713 -26.11 19.40 -7.76
N VAL A 714 -25.33 18.48 -7.21
CA VAL A 714 -25.21 18.33 -5.76
C VAL A 714 -24.41 19.51 -5.24
N LYS A 715 -25.04 20.44 -4.53
CA LYS A 715 -24.33 21.49 -3.79
C LYS A 715 -23.67 20.86 -2.57
N ALA A 716 -22.39 21.22 -2.36
CA ALA A 716 -21.55 20.76 -1.24
C ALA A 716 -22.15 21.15 0.13
#